data_a2eba55745d14b1937e0d9790bafc9c0
#
_entry.id   a2eba55745d14b1937e0d9790bafc9c0
#
_cell.length_a   1.000
_cell.length_b   1.000
_cell.length_c   1.000
_cell.angle_alpha   90.00
_cell.angle_beta   90.00
_cell.angle_gamma   90.00
#
_symmetry.space_group_name_H-M   'P 1'
#
loop_
_entity.id
_entity.type
_entity.pdbx_description
1 polymer ?
#
loop_
_entity_poly.entity_id
_entity_poly.type
_entity_poly.pdbx_seq_one_letter_code
_entity_poly.pdbx_strand_id
1 'polypeptide(L)'
;MKELAVFENVICRKRLERKFFAFCRRRQPSLLRFVPAYIAADFLYLFRPGGREKYLRKRWSFLKQVKRLDDKLSRYFKKQKIFLPSQEIEVVSDQPERVLSVFCEAYGLKLHANAYDMETCSFENFRTERELAAGEEPYTAYGTLRAPIMKDAARKIYVYGKWMTADRRRYIKEIAIHAVLTYAAMFVYAVALGYVSLHYAAGGAENPAELLSSYRSSPAVLLLNIAPVVLLMFLLYYLCNSAAAAALGTSALTLVLTWINYFKLIFRGDPFVFEDVLLAKEATAMTNNYKIVLSRSMILVIAAAVLAVAVFAFYLHYRPHKPRFRLAMVLVLLLTAAVGYKTLYLSETVYEKTYREVSFLNYWSESHQFQNRGFLYPFLRSTSKGLDHAPESYNEKQAKTVLAQYEYTDIPEEKKVHVIACMLEAYSDFTRFDELQFTEDPYAFLHELQQESYSGNTLSYAFGGGTNIPERQFLTGLTQLPNFRKATNSYAWYFREQGYTVEGSHPFYHWFYNRSNVNQELGFQNYYFDEDTYLELNDGEHMSPDSVLLPHVVELFEQAAGRGEKYFSFTVTYQGHGPYPASAEFDHPYIEDLGYTEETFNYLNNYFAIIDDVDDALRDMVSSLQDSSEPVVLILFGDHMPWMGNNESAYTELGINFDLETDEGFYNFYATPYIIWANDAAKQVLDNDFTGEGPDIGTNFLMNEFFRLAGYTGDEYMQYTSHVFEEFQSVHNTGICLSDGVLYRTLSEEQQQEVQDFLNIQYYWRKHFSRR
;
A
#
# COMPACT_ATOMS: atom_id res chain seq x y z
N MET A 1 5.69 59.90 -29.11
CA MET A 1 5.79 58.52 -28.62
C MET A 1 4.72 57.76 -29.34
N LYS A 2 5.08 56.74 -30.10
CA LYS A 2 4.12 55.94 -30.87
C LYS A 2 3.20 55.16 -29.97
N GLU A 3 1.97 54.99 -30.34
CA GLU A 3 0.99 54.21 -29.60
C GLU A 3 0.75 52.86 -30.30
N LEU A 4 1.10 51.78 -29.64
CA LEU A 4 0.95 50.41 -30.12
C LEU A 4 -0.19 49.69 -29.39
N ALA A 5 -1.05 48.98 -30.10
CA ALA A 5 -2.06 48.14 -29.50
C ALA A 5 -1.88 46.67 -29.88
N VAL A 6 -1.79 45.79 -28.88
CA VAL A 6 -1.76 44.35 -29.10
C VAL A 6 -3.15 43.86 -29.51
N PHE A 7 -3.27 43.36 -30.74
CA PHE A 7 -4.54 43.02 -31.36
C PHE A 7 -5.41 42.13 -30.53
N GLU A 8 -4.87 41.02 -30.07
CA GLU A 8 -5.65 40.00 -29.31
C GLU A 8 -6.02 40.43 -27.89
N ASN A 9 -5.31 41.38 -27.30
CA ASN A 9 -5.54 41.80 -25.92
C ASN A 9 -6.41 43.05 -25.81
N VAL A 10 -6.31 43.94 -26.79
CA VAL A 10 -6.98 45.25 -26.76
C VAL A 10 -8.09 45.32 -27.79
N ILE A 11 -7.79 45.03 -29.05
CA ILE A 11 -8.70 45.24 -30.17
C ILE A 11 -9.69 44.06 -30.29
N CYS A 12 -9.19 42.84 -30.22
CA CYS A 12 -10.00 41.62 -30.30
C CYS A 12 -9.69 40.67 -29.12
N ARG A 13 -10.37 40.84 -28.00
CA ARG A 13 -10.13 40.16 -26.73
C ARG A 13 -10.37 38.64 -26.74
N LYS A 14 -10.32 37.98 -27.91
CA LYS A 14 -10.60 36.56 -28.06
C LYS A 14 -9.58 35.94 -28.99
N ARG A 15 -9.21 34.71 -28.76
CA ARG A 15 -8.29 33.94 -29.62
C ARG A 15 -8.81 33.98 -31.07
N LEU A 16 -8.21 34.83 -31.88
CA LEU A 16 -8.65 35.11 -33.25
C LEU A 16 -8.70 33.86 -34.10
N GLU A 17 -7.67 33.05 -34.06
CA GLU A 17 -7.53 31.83 -34.83
C GLU A 17 -8.69 30.85 -34.55
N ARG A 18 -9.12 30.75 -33.31
CA ARG A 18 -10.19 29.81 -32.90
C ARG A 18 -11.57 30.27 -33.36
N LYS A 19 -11.82 31.56 -33.20
CA LYS A 19 -13.12 32.12 -33.57
C LYS A 19 -13.30 32.23 -35.06
N PHE A 20 -12.23 32.63 -35.75
CA PHE A 20 -12.27 32.74 -37.23
C PHE A 20 -12.38 31.33 -37.83
N PHE A 21 -11.71 30.30 -37.31
CA PHE A 21 -11.90 28.93 -37.75
C PHE A 21 -13.35 28.45 -37.55
N ALA A 22 -13.95 28.71 -36.39
CA ALA A 22 -15.34 28.37 -36.12
C ALA A 22 -16.32 29.11 -37.06
N PHE A 23 -16.03 30.39 -37.36
CA PHE A 23 -16.80 31.16 -38.31
C PHE A 23 -16.74 30.60 -39.75
N CYS A 24 -15.51 30.23 -40.21
CA CYS A 24 -15.30 29.64 -41.53
C CYS A 24 -15.92 28.25 -41.65
N ARG A 25 -15.77 27.37 -40.63
CA ARG A 25 -16.29 26.03 -40.61
C ARG A 25 -17.80 25.99 -40.73
N ARG A 26 -18.53 26.90 -40.08
CA ARG A 26 -19.99 27.00 -40.19
C ARG A 26 -20.48 27.31 -41.59
N ARG A 27 -19.64 27.92 -42.44
CA ARG A 27 -19.94 28.33 -43.81
C ARG A 27 -19.29 27.46 -44.88
N GLN A 28 -18.36 26.63 -44.48
CA GLN A 28 -17.64 25.70 -45.34
C GLN A 28 -17.36 24.38 -44.56
N PRO A 29 -18.32 23.45 -44.57
CA PRO A 29 -18.20 22.19 -43.77
C PRO A 29 -16.99 21.34 -44.11
N SER A 30 -16.43 21.42 -45.33
CA SER A 30 -15.22 20.71 -45.73
C SER A 30 -14.01 21.02 -44.83
N LEU A 31 -14.02 22.11 -44.05
CA LEU A 31 -13.01 22.46 -43.09
C LEU A 31 -13.04 21.61 -41.81
N LEU A 32 -14.06 20.76 -41.61
CA LEU A 32 -14.14 19.83 -40.49
C LEU A 32 -12.94 18.89 -40.43
N ARG A 33 -12.33 18.54 -41.57
CA ARG A 33 -11.13 17.68 -41.65
C ARG A 33 -9.92 18.26 -40.92
N PHE A 34 -9.89 19.58 -40.64
CA PHE A 34 -8.81 20.21 -39.89
C PHE A 34 -9.01 20.16 -38.36
N VAL A 35 -10.18 19.70 -37.87
CA VAL A 35 -10.46 19.65 -36.42
C VAL A 35 -9.47 18.80 -35.65
N PRO A 36 -9.06 17.59 -36.10
CA PRO A 36 -8.06 16.80 -35.38
C PRO A 36 -6.70 17.50 -35.27
N ALA A 37 -6.22 18.08 -36.39
CA ALA A 37 -4.96 18.81 -36.39
C ALA A 37 -5.03 20.09 -35.54
N TYR A 38 -6.20 20.70 -35.48
CA TYR A 38 -6.47 21.87 -34.68
C TYR A 38 -6.46 21.58 -33.18
N ILE A 39 -7.06 20.46 -32.76
CA ILE A 39 -7.02 19.97 -31.38
C ILE A 39 -5.59 19.53 -31.00
N ALA A 40 -4.92 18.79 -31.88
CA ALA A 40 -3.55 18.36 -31.66
C ALA A 40 -2.57 19.55 -31.48
N ALA A 41 -2.81 20.68 -32.15
CA ALA A 41 -2.02 21.89 -31.94
C ALA A 41 -2.17 22.44 -30.51
N ASP A 42 -3.37 22.41 -29.93
CA ASP A 42 -3.61 22.84 -28.55
C ASP A 42 -2.89 21.92 -27.57
N PHE A 43 -2.97 20.60 -27.76
CA PHE A 43 -2.24 19.62 -26.93
C PHE A 43 -0.74 19.82 -27.00
N LEU A 44 -0.15 19.97 -28.19
CA LEU A 44 1.29 20.20 -28.36
C LEU A 44 1.77 21.50 -27.71
N TYR A 45 0.94 22.53 -27.70
CA TYR A 45 1.27 23.81 -27.08
C TYR A 45 1.28 23.74 -25.54
N LEU A 46 0.48 22.84 -24.95
CA LEU A 46 0.49 22.56 -23.51
C LEU A 46 1.85 22.04 -23.02
N PHE A 47 2.51 21.19 -23.81
CA PHE A 47 3.76 20.54 -23.44
C PHE A 47 5.02 21.30 -23.86
N ARG A 48 4.92 22.31 -24.75
CA ARG A 48 6.05 23.12 -25.23
C ARG A 48 5.66 24.59 -25.30
N PRO A 49 5.72 25.35 -24.20
CA PRO A 49 5.32 26.75 -24.18
C PRO A 49 6.14 27.68 -25.11
N GLY A 50 7.36 27.28 -25.52
CA GLY A 50 8.19 28.02 -26.48
C GLY A 50 7.85 27.78 -27.95
N GLY A 51 6.88 26.93 -28.27
CA GLY A 51 6.52 26.59 -29.65
C GLY A 51 5.41 27.44 -30.26
N ARG A 52 5.34 28.74 -29.97
CA ARG A 52 4.27 29.65 -30.42
C ARG A 52 4.15 29.69 -31.94
N GLU A 53 5.25 29.80 -32.66
CA GLU A 53 5.28 29.72 -34.12
C GLU A 53 4.65 28.41 -34.64
N LYS A 54 5.13 27.27 -34.14
CA LYS A 54 4.63 25.94 -34.54
C LYS A 54 3.16 25.78 -34.22
N TYR A 55 2.70 26.31 -33.09
CA TYR A 55 1.31 26.36 -32.70
C TYR A 55 0.48 27.17 -33.71
N LEU A 56 0.87 28.42 -34.00
CA LEU A 56 0.15 29.28 -34.95
C LEU A 56 0.16 28.71 -36.36
N ARG A 57 1.29 28.16 -36.81
CA ARG A 57 1.41 27.49 -38.11
C ARG A 57 0.38 26.37 -38.25
N LYS A 58 0.23 25.51 -37.26
CA LYS A 58 -0.78 24.44 -37.28
C LYS A 58 -2.22 24.98 -37.18
N ARG A 59 -2.43 26.02 -36.38
CA ARG A 59 -3.74 26.65 -36.19
C ARG A 59 -4.26 27.36 -37.44
N TRP A 60 -3.38 27.95 -38.20
CA TRP A 60 -3.73 28.68 -39.41
C TRP A 60 -3.62 27.84 -40.69
N SER A 61 -3.21 26.59 -40.60
CA SER A 61 -3.05 25.70 -41.78
C SER A 61 -4.34 25.49 -42.61
N PHE A 62 -5.51 25.75 -42.03
CA PHE A 62 -6.79 25.71 -42.76
C PHE A 62 -6.99 26.88 -43.73
N LEU A 63 -6.26 27.98 -43.60
CA LEU A 63 -6.47 29.19 -44.39
C LEU A 63 -6.35 28.92 -45.88
N LYS A 64 -5.42 28.09 -46.30
CA LYS A 64 -5.23 27.74 -47.73
C LYS A 64 -6.44 27.07 -48.37
N GLN A 65 -7.33 26.54 -47.56
CA GLN A 65 -8.55 25.87 -48.03
C GLN A 65 -9.80 26.75 -47.89
N VAL A 66 -9.67 28.00 -47.39
CA VAL A 66 -10.79 28.91 -47.19
C VAL A 66 -11.10 29.61 -48.52
N LYS A 67 -12.21 29.26 -49.08
CA LYS A 67 -12.70 29.95 -50.32
C LYS A 67 -13.13 31.37 -49.98
N ARG A 68 -12.78 32.35 -50.82
CA ARG A 68 -13.06 33.78 -50.64
C ARG A 68 -12.63 34.29 -49.25
N LEU A 69 -11.33 34.17 -48.96
CA LEU A 69 -10.79 34.47 -47.64
C LEU A 69 -11.04 35.92 -47.22
N ASP A 70 -10.76 36.89 -48.08
CA ASP A 70 -10.87 38.33 -47.80
C ASP A 70 -12.33 38.73 -47.51
N ASP A 71 -13.31 38.20 -48.28
CA ASP A 71 -14.72 38.37 -47.98
C ASP A 71 -15.12 37.83 -46.62
N LYS A 72 -14.56 36.67 -46.25
CA LYS A 72 -14.87 36.06 -44.97
C LYS A 72 -14.21 36.76 -43.79
N LEU A 73 -12.98 37.28 -43.96
CA LEU A 73 -12.29 38.11 -43.00
C LEU A 73 -13.05 39.43 -42.78
N SER A 74 -13.40 40.12 -43.84
CA SER A 74 -14.15 41.37 -43.76
C SER A 74 -15.50 41.15 -43.04
N ARG A 75 -16.28 40.11 -43.42
CA ARG A 75 -17.56 39.77 -42.73
C ARG A 75 -17.37 39.33 -41.27
N TYR A 76 -16.24 38.68 -40.94
CA TYR A 76 -15.92 38.30 -39.58
C TYR A 76 -15.63 39.52 -38.71
N PHE A 77 -14.76 40.44 -39.17
CA PHE A 77 -14.41 41.61 -38.42
C PHE A 77 -15.52 42.63 -38.26
N LYS A 78 -16.39 42.81 -39.30
CA LYS A 78 -17.62 43.62 -39.19
C LYS A 78 -18.57 43.19 -38.07
N LYS A 79 -18.52 41.92 -37.64
CA LYS A 79 -19.35 41.36 -36.55
C LYS A 79 -18.71 41.43 -35.19
N GLN A 80 -17.46 41.84 -35.08
CA GLN A 80 -16.77 41.95 -33.76
C GLN A 80 -17.05 43.31 -33.12
N LYS A 81 -17.20 43.34 -31.81
CA LYS A 81 -17.16 44.56 -31.02
C LYS A 81 -15.70 44.98 -30.93
N ILE A 82 -15.31 45.93 -31.73
CA ILE A 82 -13.98 46.44 -31.82
C ILE A 82 -13.86 47.70 -30.94
N PHE A 83 -12.78 47.79 -30.24
CA PHE A 83 -12.45 48.93 -29.43
C PHE A 83 -11.07 49.46 -29.85
N LEU A 84 -11.01 50.69 -30.35
CA LEU A 84 -9.77 51.37 -30.67
C LEU A 84 -9.46 52.41 -29.59
N PRO A 85 -8.30 52.32 -28.93
CA PRO A 85 -7.93 53.26 -27.87
C PRO A 85 -7.69 54.69 -28.40
N SER A 86 -7.21 54.83 -29.62
CA SER A 86 -6.97 56.11 -30.30
C SER A 86 -7.07 55.93 -31.83
N GLN A 87 -7.20 57.05 -32.59
CA GLN A 87 -7.25 57.01 -34.06
C GLN A 87 -5.87 56.84 -34.69
N GLU A 88 -4.79 57.17 -33.96
CA GLU A 88 -3.40 57.10 -34.45
C GLU A 88 -2.65 55.84 -33.96
N ILE A 89 -3.35 54.79 -33.61
CA ILE A 89 -2.76 53.60 -33.03
C ILE A 89 -2.22 52.66 -34.10
N GLU A 90 -1.00 52.14 -33.89
CA GLU A 90 -0.45 51.06 -34.69
C GLU A 90 -0.74 49.71 -34.05
N VAL A 91 -1.06 48.71 -34.86
CA VAL A 91 -1.48 47.36 -34.40
C VAL A 91 -0.30 46.42 -34.42
N VAL A 92 -0.07 45.74 -33.30
CA VAL A 92 0.97 44.71 -33.17
C VAL A 92 0.34 43.36 -32.86
N SER A 93 0.75 42.32 -33.60
CA SER A 93 0.26 40.92 -33.33
C SER A 93 1.26 39.90 -33.87
N ASP A 94 1.37 38.78 -33.16
CA ASP A 94 2.10 37.60 -33.63
C ASP A 94 1.28 36.72 -34.62
N GLN A 95 0.08 37.17 -34.97
CA GLN A 95 -0.80 36.47 -35.93
C GLN A 95 -0.36 36.73 -37.38
N PRO A 96 -0.82 35.94 -38.37
CA PRO A 96 -0.48 36.16 -39.77
C PRO A 96 -0.92 37.54 -40.27
N GLU A 97 -0.01 38.29 -40.92
CA GLU A 97 -0.26 39.61 -41.51
C GLU A 97 -1.48 39.59 -42.44
N ARG A 98 -1.57 38.58 -43.32
CA ARG A 98 -2.70 38.40 -44.26
C ARG A 98 -4.07 38.35 -43.59
N VAL A 99 -4.16 37.92 -42.33
CA VAL A 99 -5.43 37.86 -41.59
C VAL A 99 -5.80 39.23 -41.05
N LEU A 100 -4.81 40.02 -40.62
CA LEU A 100 -5.03 41.30 -39.95
C LEU A 100 -5.00 42.48 -40.90
N SER A 101 -4.36 42.37 -42.07
CA SER A 101 -4.30 43.45 -43.08
C SER A 101 -5.69 43.89 -43.49
N VAL A 102 -6.61 42.97 -43.75
CA VAL A 102 -8.00 43.28 -44.10
C VAL A 102 -8.74 44.09 -43.02
N PHE A 103 -8.37 43.90 -41.75
CA PHE A 103 -8.90 44.67 -40.63
C PHE A 103 -8.22 46.08 -40.60
N CYS A 104 -6.88 46.11 -40.61
CA CYS A 104 -6.13 47.35 -40.48
C CYS A 104 -6.40 48.28 -41.66
N GLU A 105 -6.49 47.77 -42.88
CA GLU A 105 -6.89 48.52 -44.07
C GLU A 105 -8.28 49.16 -43.94
N ALA A 106 -9.26 48.41 -43.40
CA ALA A 106 -10.65 48.89 -43.21
C ALA A 106 -10.76 50.03 -42.18
N TYR A 107 -9.75 50.19 -41.30
CA TYR A 107 -9.70 51.23 -40.26
C TYR A 107 -8.57 52.20 -40.43
N GLY A 108 -7.76 52.12 -41.53
CA GLY A 108 -6.65 52.97 -41.80
C GLY A 108 -5.51 52.87 -40.81
N LEU A 109 -5.29 51.67 -40.22
CA LEU A 109 -4.31 51.42 -39.16
C LEU A 109 -3.03 50.81 -39.75
N LYS A 110 -1.87 51.20 -39.21
CA LYS A 110 -0.61 50.53 -39.52
C LYS A 110 -0.49 49.21 -38.77
N LEU A 111 0.02 48.18 -39.43
CA LEU A 111 0.13 46.82 -38.89
C LEU A 111 1.58 46.37 -38.77
N HIS A 112 1.94 45.84 -37.61
CA HIS A 112 3.17 45.11 -37.36
C HIS A 112 2.83 43.66 -37.05
N ALA A 113 2.97 42.79 -38.04
CA ALA A 113 2.63 41.36 -37.92
C ALA A 113 3.63 40.50 -38.71
N ASN A 114 3.53 39.18 -38.52
CA ASN A 114 4.40 38.23 -39.19
C ASN A 114 3.90 37.94 -40.62
N ALA A 115 4.80 38.02 -41.61
CA ALA A 115 4.52 37.51 -42.94
C ALA A 115 4.22 36.00 -42.88
N TYR A 116 3.15 35.59 -43.55
CA TYR A 116 2.69 34.21 -43.54
C TYR A 116 2.40 33.71 -44.95
N ASP A 117 3.20 32.72 -45.36
CA ASP A 117 3.00 32.06 -46.65
C ASP A 117 1.81 31.10 -46.57
N MET A 118 0.83 31.36 -47.39
CA MET A 118 -0.40 30.58 -47.49
C MET A 118 -0.21 29.22 -48.19
N GLU A 119 0.79 29.06 -49.03
CA GLU A 119 1.04 27.83 -49.79
C GLU A 119 1.80 26.81 -48.93
N THR A 120 2.84 27.23 -48.27
CA THR A 120 3.65 26.38 -47.35
C THR A 120 3.06 26.28 -45.96
N CYS A 121 2.10 27.12 -45.61
CA CYS A 121 1.56 27.30 -44.27
C CYS A 121 2.64 27.59 -43.20
N SER A 122 3.60 28.44 -43.56
CA SER A 122 4.71 28.81 -42.67
C SER A 122 4.85 30.32 -42.48
N PHE A 123 5.53 30.72 -41.41
CA PHE A 123 5.92 32.11 -41.21
C PHE A 123 7.30 32.34 -41.80
N GLU A 124 7.46 33.45 -42.47
CA GLU A 124 8.78 33.98 -42.85
C GLU A 124 9.35 34.74 -41.66
N ASN A 125 10.42 34.25 -41.03
CA ASN A 125 11.07 34.88 -39.88
C ASN A 125 10.11 35.25 -38.75
N PHE A 126 9.49 34.26 -38.13
CA PHE A 126 8.53 34.48 -37.03
C PHE A 126 9.13 35.34 -35.91
N ARG A 127 8.44 36.43 -35.57
CA ARG A 127 8.76 37.33 -34.47
C ARG A 127 7.61 37.40 -33.48
N THR A 128 7.91 37.51 -32.20
CA THR A 128 6.91 37.75 -31.14
C THR A 128 6.41 39.20 -31.22
N GLU A 129 5.24 39.45 -30.60
CA GLU A 129 4.66 40.80 -30.53
C GLU A 129 5.68 41.87 -30.05
N ARG A 130 6.58 41.48 -29.15
CA ARG A 130 7.60 42.34 -28.62
C ARG A 130 8.75 42.61 -29.61
N GLU A 131 9.19 41.61 -30.33
CA GLU A 131 10.21 41.72 -31.37
C GLU A 131 9.69 42.53 -32.56
N LEU A 132 8.39 42.43 -32.85
CA LEU A 132 7.71 43.25 -33.84
C LEU A 132 7.66 44.73 -33.42
N ALA A 133 7.50 45.00 -32.12
CA ALA A 133 7.46 46.34 -31.57
C ALA A 133 8.84 46.97 -31.34
N ALA A 134 9.91 46.20 -31.26
CA ALA A 134 11.25 46.66 -30.87
C ALA A 134 11.88 47.70 -31.83
N GLY A 135 11.46 47.71 -33.10
CA GLY A 135 11.89 48.71 -34.07
C GLY A 135 11.19 50.07 -33.98
N GLU A 136 10.24 50.23 -33.08
CA GLU A 136 9.34 51.39 -32.96
C GLU A 136 9.51 52.13 -31.61
N GLU A 137 10.67 52.04 -30.98
CA GLU A 137 10.92 52.76 -29.72
C GLU A 137 11.24 54.25 -29.94
N PRO A 138 10.78 55.14 -29.07
CA PRO A 138 9.96 54.92 -27.88
C PRO A 138 8.45 54.80 -28.19
N TYR A 139 7.81 53.79 -27.63
CA TYR A 139 6.38 53.52 -27.82
C TYR A 139 5.61 53.38 -26.50
N THR A 140 4.32 53.60 -26.56
CA THR A 140 3.36 53.24 -25.51
C THR A 140 2.54 52.04 -25.96
N ALA A 141 2.56 50.95 -25.21
CA ALA A 141 1.80 49.74 -25.56
C ALA A 141 0.49 49.63 -24.78
N TYR A 142 -0.59 49.37 -25.47
CA TYR A 142 -1.86 48.92 -24.90
C TYR A 142 -1.95 47.41 -25.00
N GLY A 143 -1.97 46.76 -23.83
CA GLY A 143 -1.95 45.32 -23.71
C GLY A 143 -0.57 44.75 -23.37
N THR A 144 -0.50 43.43 -23.20
CA THR A 144 0.72 42.72 -22.82
C THR A 144 1.40 42.16 -24.05
N LEU A 145 2.57 42.70 -24.41
CA LEU A 145 3.40 42.15 -25.47
C LEU A 145 3.96 40.79 -25.07
N ARG A 146 3.81 39.80 -25.94
CA ARG A 146 4.44 38.49 -25.77
C ARG A 146 5.92 38.57 -26.10
N ALA A 147 6.78 38.21 -25.15
CA ALA A 147 8.23 38.22 -25.30
C ALA A 147 8.81 36.81 -25.31
N PRO A 148 9.93 36.56 -26.01
CA PRO A 148 10.79 35.45 -25.65
C PRO A 148 11.33 35.69 -24.24
N ILE A 149 11.61 34.60 -23.49
CA ILE A 149 12.05 34.67 -22.09
C ILE A 149 13.39 35.37 -21.97
N MET A 150 13.39 36.74 -21.83
CA MET A 150 14.55 37.49 -21.43
C MET A 150 14.21 38.54 -20.36
N LYS A 151 15.13 38.67 -19.39
CA LYS A 151 14.91 39.18 -18.04
C LYS A 151 14.66 40.71 -17.87
N ASP A 152 14.90 41.59 -18.81
CA ASP A 152 15.12 42.98 -18.44
C ASP A 152 14.21 44.10 -19.02
N ALA A 153 13.20 43.75 -19.80
CA ALA A 153 12.36 44.77 -20.42
C ALA A 153 10.96 44.98 -19.86
N ALA A 154 10.60 44.30 -18.76
CA ALA A 154 9.25 44.36 -18.16
C ALA A 154 8.94 45.68 -17.40
N ARG A 155 9.82 46.69 -17.42
CA ARG A 155 9.69 47.88 -16.55
C ARG A 155 9.08 49.13 -17.18
N LYS A 156 8.82 49.18 -18.48
CA LYS A 156 8.29 50.39 -19.11
C LYS A 156 7.10 50.13 -20.04
N ILE A 157 6.03 49.56 -19.49
CA ILE A 157 4.72 49.73 -20.10
C ILE A 157 4.09 50.96 -19.46
N TYR A 158 4.10 52.09 -20.14
CA TYR A 158 3.47 53.32 -19.68
C TYR A 158 2.01 53.32 -20.15
N VAL A 159 1.11 53.47 -19.23
CA VAL A 159 -0.31 53.39 -19.42
C VAL A 159 -0.90 54.78 -19.29
N TYR A 160 -1.53 55.27 -20.32
CA TYR A 160 -2.11 56.60 -20.38
C TYR A 160 -3.23 56.86 -19.36
N GLY A 161 -3.12 57.96 -18.69
CA GLY A 161 -3.93 58.62 -17.68
C GLY A 161 -5.39 58.15 -17.46
N LYS A 162 -6.39 58.90 -17.86
CA LYS A 162 -7.79 58.68 -17.44
C LYS A 162 -8.49 57.50 -18.11
N TRP A 163 -8.15 57.15 -19.32
CA TRP A 163 -8.79 56.06 -20.08
C TRP A 163 -8.40 54.66 -19.53
N MET A 164 -7.17 54.51 -19.14
CA MET A 164 -6.65 53.25 -18.60
C MET A 164 -7.09 52.94 -17.17
N THR A 165 -7.46 53.95 -16.36
CA THR A 165 -7.92 53.66 -14.98
C THR A 165 -9.27 52.97 -14.90
N ALA A 166 -10.21 53.26 -15.78
CA ALA A 166 -11.50 52.56 -15.79
C ALA A 166 -11.37 51.14 -16.39
N ASP A 167 -10.61 51.01 -17.49
CA ASP A 167 -10.40 49.70 -18.13
C ASP A 167 -9.41 48.83 -17.35
N ARG A 168 -8.42 49.42 -16.63
CA ARG A 168 -7.55 48.66 -15.72
C ARG A 168 -8.34 48.00 -14.60
N ARG A 169 -9.33 48.70 -14.01
CA ARG A 169 -10.21 48.11 -12.99
C ARG A 169 -11.03 46.97 -13.56
N ARG A 170 -11.58 47.11 -14.76
CA ARG A 170 -12.34 46.08 -15.44
C ARG A 170 -11.46 44.89 -15.83
N TYR A 171 -10.27 45.12 -16.34
CA TYR A 171 -9.28 44.12 -16.71
C TYR A 171 -8.79 43.34 -15.47
N ILE A 172 -8.46 44.05 -14.37
CA ILE A 172 -8.08 43.42 -13.10
C ILE A 172 -9.24 42.55 -12.56
N LYS A 173 -10.49 43.06 -12.65
CA LYS A 173 -11.68 42.34 -12.23
C LYS A 173 -11.91 41.07 -13.07
N GLU A 174 -11.76 41.15 -14.39
CA GLU A 174 -11.89 40.00 -15.29
C GLU A 174 -10.80 38.95 -15.04
N ILE A 175 -9.55 39.38 -14.81
CA ILE A 175 -8.46 38.47 -14.44
C ILE A 175 -8.72 37.83 -13.07
N ALA A 176 -9.15 38.61 -12.09
CA ALA A 176 -9.46 38.09 -10.75
C ALA A 176 -10.60 37.07 -10.80
N ILE A 177 -11.68 37.36 -11.54
CA ILE A 177 -12.77 36.40 -11.74
C ILE A 177 -12.28 35.13 -12.43
N HIS A 178 -11.46 35.27 -13.49
CA HIS A 178 -10.91 34.09 -14.18
C HIS A 178 -9.96 33.28 -13.30
N ALA A 179 -9.17 33.93 -12.45
CA ALA A 179 -8.33 33.29 -11.46
C ALA A 179 -9.17 32.51 -10.44
N VAL A 180 -10.19 33.16 -9.86
CA VAL A 180 -11.08 32.52 -8.88
C VAL A 180 -11.80 31.32 -9.50
N LEU A 181 -12.35 31.45 -10.70
CA LEU A 181 -13.01 30.36 -11.40
C LEU A 181 -12.05 29.19 -11.71
N THR A 182 -10.81 29.50 -12.09
CA THR A 182 -9.80 28.46 -12.35
C THR A 182 -9.45 27.71 -11.05
N TYR A 183 -9.19 28.44 -9.95
CA TYR A 183 -8.87 27.83 -8.66
C TYR A 183 -10.04 27.02 -8.10
N ALA A 184 -11.26 27.57 -8.16
CA ALA A 184 -12.46 26.87 -7.71
C ALA A 184 -12.72 25.58 -8.51
N ALA A 185 -12.57 25.64 -9.83
CA ALA A 185 -12.74 24.47 -10.68
C ALA A 185 -11.65 23.42 -10.46
N MET A 186 -10.40 23.82 -10.21
CA MET A 186 -9.31 22.92 -9.85
C MET A 186 -9.60 22.22 -8.52
N PHE A 187 -10.07 22.98 -7.52
CA PHE A 187 -10.44 22.41 -6.23
C PHE A 187 -11.58 21.39 -6.35
N VAL A 188 -12.69 21.77 -7.00
CA VAL A 188 -13.83 20.86 -7.23
C VAL A 188 -13.41 19.62 -8.01
N TYR A 189 -12.57 19.78 -9.02
CA TYR A 189 -12.05 18.66 -9.80
C TYR A 189 -11.19 17.71 -8.95
N ALA A 190 -10.29 18.24 -8.13
CA ALA A 190 -9.46 17.44 -7.24
C ALA A 190 -10.29 16.70 -6.18
N VAL A 191 -11.31 17.36 -5.62
CA VAL A 191 -12.28 16.72 -4.70
C VAL A 191 -13.02 15.57 -5.40
N ALA A 192 -13.49 15.78 -6.64
CA ALA A 192 -14.13 14.74 -7.42
C ALA A 192 -13.22 13.54 -7.69
N LEU A 193 -11.95 13.77 -8.01
CA LEU A 193 -10.96 12.69 -8.17
C LEU A 193 -10.71 11.92 -6.87
N GLY A 194 -10.59 12.62 -5.74
CA GLY A 194 -10.45 11.98 -4.44
C GLY A 194 -11.68 11.12 -4.09
N TYR A 195 -12.87 11.58 -4.45
CA TYR A 195 -14.10 10.80 -4.28
C TYR A 195 -14.16 9.57 -5.21
N VAL A 196 -13.68 9.70 -6.45
CA VAL A 196 -13.51 8.56 -7.36
C VAL A 196 -12.56 7.53 -6.77
N SER A 197 -11.47 7.96 -6.13
CA SER A 197 -10.54 7.05 -5.44
C SER A 197 -11.23 6.28 -4.32
N LEU A 198 -12.04 6.94 -3.49
CA LEU A 198 -12.83 6.28 -2.44
C LEU A 198 -13.87 5.31 -3.00
N HIS A 199 -14.50 5.67 -4.14
CA HIS A 199 -15.46 4.78 -4.81
C HIS A 199 -14.82 3.46 -5.24
N TYR A 200 -13.64 3.51 -5.84
CA TYR A 200 -12.91 2.30 -6.24
C TYR A 200 -12.27 1.57 -5.05
N ALA A 201 -11.91 2.26 -3.97
CA ALA A 201 -11.47 1.61 -2.74
C ALA A 201 -12.58 0.74 -2.12
N ALA A 202 -13.84 1.19 -2.21
CA ALA A 202 -14.99 0.40 -1.77
C ALA A 202 -15.37 -0.73 -2.77
N GLY A 203 -15.01 -0.58 -4.04
CA GLY A 203 -15.49 -1.46 -5.12
C GLY A 203 -14.99 -2.91 -5.06
N GLY A 204 -13.94 -3.19 -4.28
CA GLY A 204 -13.43 -4.53 -4.03
C GLY A 204 -13.93 -5.16 -2.71
N ALA A 205 -14.82 -4.49 -1.98
CA ALA A 205 -15.38 -4.99 -0.73
C ALA A 205 -16.64 -5.84 -0.97
N GLU A 206 -16.98 -6.65 -0.01
CA GLU A 206 -18.18 -7.51 0.00
C GLU A 206 -19.47 -6.69 -0.19
N ASN A 207 -19.61 -5.58 0.55
CA ASN A 207 -20.73 -4.63 0.40
C ASN A 207 -20.21 -3.21 0.07
N PRO A 208 -19.95 -2.90 -1.23
CA PRO A 208 -19.42 -1.60 -1.63
C PRO A 208 -20.33 -0.42 -1.28
N ALA A 209 -21.63 -0.62 -1.24
CA ALA A 209 -22.61 0.44 -0.96
C ALA A 209 -22.57 0.87 0.50
N GLU A 210 -22.49 -0.08 1.42
CA GLU A 210 -22.36 0.18 2.86
C GLU A 210 -21.03 0.86 3.16
N LEU A 211 -19.93 0.35 2.62
CA LEU A 211 -18.60 0.92 2.83
C LEU A 211 -18.51 2.37 2.29
N LEU A 212 -19.06 2.64 1.13
CA LEU A 212 -19.12 3.99 0.58
C LEU A 212 -20.01 4.92 1.44
N SER A 213 -21.08 4.39 2.04
CA SER A 213 -21.91 5.13 3.01
C SER A 213 -21.11 5.46 4.28
N SER A 214 -20.34 4.50 4.80
CA SER A 214 -19.43 4.70 5.94
C SER A 214 -18.40 5.80 5.65
N TYR A 215 -17.78 5.83 4.47
CA TYR A 215 -16.88 6.92 4.08
C TYR A 215 -17.58 8.29 4.10
N ARG A 216 -18.81 8.38 3.58
CA ARG A 216 -19.60 9.63 3.55
C ARG A 216 -19.96 10.12 4.94
N SER A 217 -20.21 9.23 5.87
CA SER A 217 -20.55 9.57 7.27
C SER A 217 -19.34 10.04 8.08
N SER A 218 -18.11 9.83 7.58
CA SER A 218 -16.87 10.20 8.26
C SER A 218 -16.15 11.40 7.60
N PRO A 219 -16.32 12.63 8.08
CA PRO A 219 -15.60 13.79 7.54
C PRO A 219 -14.08 13.64 7.59
N ALA A 220 -13.56 12.93 8.60
CA ALA A 220 -12.13 12.68 8.74
C ALA A 220 -11.61 11.78 7.62
N VAL A 221 -12.27 10.66 7.34
CA VAL A 221 -11.89 9.75 6.23
C VAL A 221 -11.98 10.47 4.88
N LEU A 222 -13.06 11.24 4.64
CA LEU A 222 -13.18 12.04 3.43
C LEU A 222 -12.02 13.03 3.29
N LEU A 223 -11.73 13.80 4.35
CA LEU A 223 -10.67 14.81 4.33
C LEU A 223 -9.30 14.18 4.07
N LEU A 224 -8.97 13.11 4.79
CA LEU A 224 -7.66 12.47 4.70
C LEU A 224 -7.40 11.79 3.35
N ASN A 225 -8.44 11.35 2.64
CA ASN A 225 -8.31 10.80 1.29
C ASN A 225 -8.34 11.87 0.19
N ILE A 226 -9.05 12.98 0.38
CA ILE A 226 -9.22 14.03 -0.63
C ILE A 226 -8.09 15.07 -0.56
N ALA A 227 -7.62 15.43 0.64
CA ALA A 227 -6.60 16.45 0.82
C ALA A 227 -5.31 16.20 0.04
N PRO A 228 -4.75 14.99 -0.06
CA PRO A 228 -3.57 14.70 -0.87
C PRO A 228 -3.78 15.02 -2.35
N VAL A 229 -4.95 14.72 -2.89
CA VAL A 229 -5.30 14.98 -4.30
C VAL A 229 -5.38 16.49 -4.56
N VAL A 230 -5.98 17.23 -3.63
CA VAL A 230 -6.05 18.71 -3.68
C VAL A 230 -4.66 19.31 -3.60
N LEU A 231 -3.84 18.87 -2.65
CA LEU A 231 -2.45 19.36 -2.51
C LEU A 231 -1.63 19.06 -3.76
N LEU A 232 -1.72 17.85 -4.31
CA LEU A 232 -1.04 17.46 -5.55
C LEU A 232 -1.47 18.32 -6.73
N MET A 233 -2.77 18.57 -6.89
CA MET A 233 -3.32 19.41 -7.96
C MET A 233 -2.73 20.82 -7.93
N PHE A 234 -2.69 21.46 -6.75
CA PHE A 234 -2.15 22.82 -6.61
C PHE A 234 -0.63 22.83 -6.68
N LEU A 235 0.06 21.82 -6.14
CA LEU A 235 1.51 21.70 -6.26
C LEU A 235 1.94 21.62 -7.73
N LEU A 236 1.33 20.72 -8.49
CA LEU A 236 1.60 20.58 -9.93
C LEU A 236 1.22 21.86 -10.70
N TYR A 237 0.15 22.53 -10.31
CA TYR A 237 -0.23 23.79 -10.91
C TYR A 237 0.84 24.88 -10.76
N TYR A 238 1.38 25.08 -9.57
CA TYR A 238 2.41 26.07 -9.33
C TYR A 238 3.76 25.67 -9.92
N LEU A 239 4.08 24.36 -9.96
CA LEU A 239 5.28 23.85 -10.64
C LEU A 239 5.20 24.05 -12.16
N CYS A 240 4.16 23.55 -12.79
CA CYS A 240 4.00 23.56 -14.25
C CYS A 240 3.45 24.89 -14.78
N ASN A 241 2.91 25.76 -13.92
CA ASN A 241 2.19 26.98 -14.30
C ASN A 241 1.06 26.75 -15.33
N SER A 242 0.37 25.64 -15.20
CA SER A 242 -0.68 25.23 -16.14
C SER A 242 -1.72 24.37 -15.43
N ALA A 243 -2.98 24.83 -15.39
CA ALA A 243 -4.09 24.07 -14.81
C ALA A 243 -4.35 22.76 -15.57
N ALA A 244 -4.18 22.75 -16.89
CA ALA A 244 -4.35 21.55 -17.69
C ALA A 244 -3.25 20.51 -17.43
N ALA A 245 -1.98 20.93 -17.27
CA ALA A 245 -0.90 20.02 -16.93
C ALA A 245 -1.08 19.48 -15.51
N ALA A 246 -1.51 20.32 -14.56
CA ALA A 246 -1.83 19.89 -13.21
C ALA A 246 -2.98 18.87 -13.19
N ALA A 247 -4.07 19.14 -13.90
CA ALA A 247 -5.20 18.21 -14.01
C ALA A 247 -4.78 16.87 -14.62
N LEU A 248 -3.97 16.88 -15.68
CA LEU A 248 -3.46 15.67 -16.32
C LEU A 248 -2.58 14.86 -15.36
N GLY A 249 -1.60 15.51 -14.72
CA GLY A 249 -0.67 14.83 -13.80
C GLY A 249 -1.38 14.29 -12.56
N THR A 250 -2.30 15.08 -11.96
CA THR A 250 -3.08 14.64 -10.81
C THR A 250 -3.99 13.48 -11.18
N SER A 251 -4.69 13.54 -12.32
CA SER A 251 -5.55 12.43 -12.77
C SER A 251 -4.73 11.16 -13.02
N ALA A 252 -3.63 11.27 -13.76
CA ALA A 252 -2.79 10.13 -14.08
C ALA A 252 -2.30 9.42 -12.81
N LEU A 253 -1.71 10.18 -11.88
CA LEU A 253 -1.17 9.59 -10.64
C LEU A 253 -2.28 9.01 -9.76
N THR A 254 -3.34 9.78 -9.51
CA THR A 254 -4.43 9.33 -8.62
C THR A 254 -5.15 8.11 -9.18
N LEU A 255 -5.51 8.10 -10.48
CA LEU A 255 -6.26 7.00 -11.07
C LEU A 255 -5.41 5.75 -11.23
N VAL A 256 -4.14 5.88 -11.59
CA VAL A 256 -3.24 4.71 -11.70
C VAL A 256 -3.10 4.03 -10.34
N LEU A 257 -2.77 4.77 -9.28
CA LEU A 257 -2.64 4.18 -7.94
C LEU A 257 -3.97 3.58 -7.46
N THR A 258 -5.08 4.29 -7.68
CA THR A 258 -6.43 3.82 -7.30
C THR A 258 -6.79 2.50 -7.98
N TRP A 259 -6.52 2.37 -9.28
CA TRP A 259 -6.88 1.15 -10.02
C TRP A 259 -5.93 0.00 -9.76
N ILE A 260 -4.66 0.26 -9.47
CA ILE A 260 -3.75 -0.77 -8.98
C ILE A 260 -4.30 -1.34 -7.65
N ASN A 261 -4.69 -0.47 -6.70
CA ASN A 261 -5.32 -0.91 -5.45
C ASN A 261 -6.61 -1.72 -5.69
N TYR A 262 -7.49 -1.23 -6.57
CA TYR A 262 -8.74 -1.91 -6.90
C TYR A 262 -8.53 -3.32 -7.45
N PHE A 263 -7.63 -3.48 -8.42
CA PHE A 263 -7.35 -4.79 -9.00
C PHE A 263 -6.62 -5.70 -8.02
N LYS A 264 -5.71 -5.16 -7.20
CA LYS A 264 -5.01 -5.94 -6.18
C LYS A 264 -5.97 -6.48 -5.12
N LEU A 265 -6.93 -5.67 -4.68
CA LEU A 265 -8.00 -6.11 -3.77
C LEU A 265 -8.86 -7.22 -4.38
N ILE A 266 -9.27 -7.08 -5.66
CA ILE A 266 -10.11 -8.10 -6.32
C ILE A 266 -9.35 -9.42 -6.54
N PHE A 267 -8.08 -9.35 -6.94
CA PHE A 267 -7.34 -10.56 -7.32
C PHE A 267 -6.63 -11.25 -6.16
N ARG A 268 -6.30 -10.52 -5.11
CA ARG A 268 -5.48 -11.00 -3.99
C ARG A 268 -6.09 -10.74 -2.62
N GLY A 269 -7.22 -10.07 -2.51
CA GLY A 269 -7.79 -9.64 -1.21
C GLY A 269 -6.88 -8.68 -0.41
N ASP A 270 -5.79 -8.18 -1.02
CA ASP A 270 -4.73 -7.44 -0.36
C ASP A 270 -4.65 -6.00 -0.90
N PRO A 271 -4.56 -4.96 -0.04
CA PRO A 271 -4.47 -3.58 -0.48
C PRO A 271 -3.11 -3.24 -1.10
N PHE A 272 -3.10 -2.22 -1.96
CA PHE A 272 -1.87 -1.67 -2.52
C PHE A 272 -1.20 -0.73 -1.52
N VAL A 273 -0.05 -1.12 -0.99
CA VAL A 273 0.75 -0.36 -0.01
C VAL A 273 2.00 0.24 -0.66
N PHE A 274 2.67 1.16 0.05
CA PHE A 274 3.85 1.85 -0.50
C PHE A 274 5.00 0.89 -0.81
N GLU A 275 5.14 -0.17 -0.05
CA GLU A 275 6.15 -1.21 -0.24
C GLU A 275 6.03 -1.89 -1.61
N ASP A 276 4.80 -2.12 -2.09
CA ASP A 276 4.56 -2.66 -3.43
C ASP A 276 5.14 -1.75 -4.55
N VAL A 277 5.24 -0.44 -4.30
CA VAL A 277 5.87 0.50 -5.25
C VAL A 277 7.37 0.22 -5.36
N LEU A 278 8.01 -0.15 -4.25
CA LEU A 278 9.43 -0.50 -4.22
C LEU A 278 9.70 -1.82 -4.94
N LEU A 279 8.73 -2.74 -4.90
CA LEU A 279 8.77 -4.06 -5.52
C LEU A 279 8.19 -4.08 -6.96
N ALA A 280 7.92 -2.92 -7.56
CA ALA A 280 7.25 -2.81 -8.87
C ALA A 280 7.97 -3.55 -10.02
N LYS A 281 9.29 -3.77 -9.93
CA LYS A 281 10.04 -4.55 -10.92
C LYS A 281 9.71 -6.04 -10.84
N GLU A 282 9.53 -6.57 -9.63
CA GLU A 282 9.17 -7.96 -9.37
C GLU A 282 7.70 -8.21 -9.72
N ALA A 283 6.82 -7.27 -9.37
CA ALA A 283 5.40 -7.31 -9.68
C ALA A 283 5.09 -7.36 -11.19
N THR A 284 5.92 -6.75 -12.05
CA THR A 284 5.72 -6.81 -13.51
C THR A 284 5.90 -8.21 -14.08
N ALA A 285 6.68 -9.08 -13.45
CA ALA A 285 6.83 -10.48 -13.87
C ALA A 285 5.57 -11.32 -13.57
N MET A 286 4.78 -10.93 -12.56
CA MET A 286 3.56 -11.64 -12.14
C MET A 286 2.30 -11.17 -12.90
N THR A 287 2.33 -10.01 -13.57
CA THR A 287 1.15 -9.45 -14.26
C THR A 287 0.67 -10.30 -15.46
N ASN A 288 1.48 -11.18 -15.98
CA ASN A 288 1.09 -12.06 -17.09
C ASN A 288 -0.01 -13.08 -16.71
N ASN A 289 -0.23 -13.31 -15.43
CA ASN A 289 -1.21 -14.29 -14.93
C ASN A 289 -2.62 -13.70 -14.72
N TYR A 290 -2.78 -12.37 -14.79
CA TYR A 290 -4.05 -11.70 -14.52
C TYR A 290 -4.59 -10.97 -15.75
N LYS A 291 -5.85 -11.20 -16.10
CA LYS A 291 -6.55 -10.47 -17.17
C LYS A 291 -7.12 -9.16 -16.63
N ILE A 292 -6.38 -8.07 -16.78
CA ILE A 292 -6.86 -6.72 -16.39
C ILE A 292 -7.83 -6.22 -17.47
N VAL A 293 -9.12 -6.10 -17.13
CA VAL A 293 -10.16 -5.59 -18.01
C VAL A 293 -10.69 -4.26 -17.47
N LEU A 294 -10.58 -3.20 -18.26
CA LEU A 294 -11.14 -1.90 -17.90
C LEU A 294 -12.69 -1.93 -17.96
N SER A 295 -13.32 -1.66 -16.83
CA SER A 295 -14.78 -1.55 -16.76
C SER A 295 -15.32 -0.33 -17.52
N ARG A 296 -16.63 -0.34 -17.86
CA ARG A 296 -17.31 0.82 -18.48
C ARG A 296 -17.18 2.08 -17.61
N SER A 297 -17.24 1.95 -16.29
CA SER A 297 -17.07 3.07 -15.35
C SER A 297 -15.66 3.66 -15.43
N MET A 298 -14.61 2.85 -15.52
CA MET A 298 -13.22 3.31 -15.69
C MET A 298 -13.04 4.10 -16.99
N ILE A 299 -13.61 3.61 -18.10
CA ILE A 299 -13.57 4.30 -19.39
C ILE A 299 -14.28 5.66 -19.30
N LEU A 300 -15.42 5.74 -18.62
CA LEU A 300 -16.14 7.01 -18.39
C LEU A 300 -15.33 7.99 -17.53
N VAL A 301 -14.63 7.50 -16.50
CA VAL A 301 -13.74 8.33 -15.66
C VAL A 301 -12.57 8.87 -16.48
N ILE A 302 -11.96 8.05 -17.35
CA ILE A 302 -10.91 8.52 -18.29
C ILE A 302 -11.46 9.60 -19.21
N ALA A 303 -12.63 9.38 -19.81
CA ALA A 303 -13.27 10.36 -20.69
C ALA A 303 -13.57 11.67 -19.96
N ALA A 304 -14.06 11.62 -18.73
CA ALA A 304 -14.29 12.79 -17.87
C ALA A 304 -13.00 13.53 -17.54
N ALA A 305 -11.92 12.81 -17.21
CA ALA A 305 -10.62 13.39 -16.95
C ALA A 305 -10.04 14.09 -18.20
N VAL A 306 -10.12 13.48 -19.37
CA VAL A 306 -9.70 14.08 -20.65
C VAL A 306 -10.53 15.35 -20.95
N LEU A 307 -11.84 15.30 -20.70
CA LEU A 307 -12.72 16.47 -20.87
C LEU A 307 -12.32 17.60 -19.90
N ALA A 308 -12.05 17.29 -18.63
CA ALA A 308 -11.60 18.27 -17.64
C ALA A 308 -10.28 18.91 -18.05
N VAL A 309 -9.29 18.13 -18.49
CA VAL A 309 -8.01 18.64 -19.02
C VAL A 309 -8.27 19.58 -20.21
N ALA A 310 -9.20 19.23 -21.10
CA ALA A 310 -9.57 20.12 -22.22
C ALA A 310 -10.22 21.42 -21.74
N VAL A 311 -11.10 21.36 -20.73
CA VAL A 311 -11.70 22.56 -20.11
C VAL A 311 -10.63 23.48 -19.53
N PHE A 312 -9.67 22.92 -18.76
CA PHE A 312 -8.55 23.68 -18.20
C PHE A 312 -7.61 24.23 -19.28
N ALA A 313 -7.42 23.50 -20.37
CA ALA A 313 -6.59 23.97 -21.47
C ALA A 313 -7.20 25.15 -22.23
N PHE A 314 -8.50 25.12 -22.45
CA PHE A 314 -9.17 26.04 -23.38
C PHE A 314 -9.98 27.14 -22.70
N TYR A 315 -10.50 26.90 -21.50
CA TYR A 315 -11.41 27.83 -20.83
C TYR A 315 -10.87 28.34 -19.51
N LEU A 316 -10.32 27.49 -18.65
CA LEU A 316 -9.90 27.81 -17.28
C LEU A 316 -8.37 27.74 -17.16
N HIS A 317 -7.67 28.61 -17.90
CA HIS A 317 -6.22 28.56 -18.05
C HIS A 317 -5.50 29.76 -17.38
N TYR A 318 -6.00 30.28 -16.27
CA TYR A 318 -5.30 31.32 -15.51
C TYR A 318 -3.89 30.85 -15.14
N ARG A 319 -2.91 31.79 -15.22
CA ARG A 319 -1.50 31.53 -14.91
C ARG A 319 -0.95 32.66 -14.07
N PRO A 320 -0.44 32.39 -12.84
CA PRO A 320 0.26 33.42 -12.08
C PRO A 320 1.58 33.76 -12.72
N HIS A 321 1.76 35.07 -13.02
CA HIS A 321 2.91 35.54 -13.80
C HIS A 321 4.20 35.74 -12.97
N LYS A 322 4.11 35.82 -11.62
CA LYS A 322 5.27 36.09 -10.76
C LYS A 322 5.96 34.80 -10.33
N PRO A 323 7.19 34.48 -10.81
CA PRO A 323 7.86 33.23 -10.45
C PRO A 323 8.14 33.12 -8.94
N ARG A 324 8.45 34.24 -8.26
CA ARG A 324 8.66 34.28 -6.82
C ARG A 324 7.39 33.90 -6.04
N PHE A 325 6.22 34.33 -6.49
CA PHE A 325 4.94 33.91 -5.89
C PHE A 325 4.68 32.42 -6.06
N ARG A 326 4.96 31.87 -7.25
CA ARG A 326 4.82 30.44 -7.52
C ARG A 326 5.73 29.61 -6.63
N LEU A 327 7.00 30.02 -6.49
CA LEU A 327 7.96 29.34 -5.61
C LEU A 327 7.49 29.39 -4.16
N ALA A 328 7.03 30.57 -3.68
CA ALA A 328 6.48 30.68 -2.32
C ALA A 328 5.28 29.75 -2.12
N MET A 329 4.36 29.64 -3.08
CA MET A 329 3.21 28.72 -2.98
C MET A 329 3.64 27.25 -2.99
N VAL A 330 4.64 26.89 -3.80
CA VAL A 330 5.22 25.53 -3.78
C VAL A 330 5.79 25.21 -2.39
N LEU A 331 6.56 26.13 -1.81
CA LEU A 331 7.13 25.93 -0.46
C LEU A 331 6.05 25.84 0.62
N VAL A 332 5.02 26.67 0.56
CA VAL A 332 3.87 26.60 1.49
C VAL A 332 3.16 25.26 1.37
N LEU A 333 2.86 24.79 0.16
CA LEU A 333 2.19 23.51 -0.07
C LEU A 333 3.03 22.32 0.40
N LEU A 334 4.35 22.35 0.15
CA LEU A 334 5.26 21.31 0.63
C LEU A 334 5.36 21.30 2.16
N LEU A 335 5.42 22.48 2.79
CA LEU A 335 5.40 22.59 4.25
C LEU A 335 4.07 22.09 4.82
N THR A 336 2.93 22.47 4.22
CA THR A 336 1.61 21.99 4.63
C THR A 336 1.51 20.46 4.48
N ALA A 337 2.02 19.90 3.38
CA ALA A 337 2.07 18.46 3.17
C ALA A 337 2.95 17.76 4.21
N ALA A 338 4.15 18.29 4.50
CA ALA A 338 5.07 17.71 5.48
C ALA A 338 4.50 17.76 6.92
N VAL A 339 3.94 18.89 7.33
CA VAL A 339 3.30 19.03 8.65
C VAL A 339 2.08 18.11 8.75
N GLY A 340 1.18 18.13 7.75
CA GLY A 340 0.00 17.26 7.72
C GLY A 340 0.38 15.78 7.72
N TYR A 341 1.39 15.39 6.95
CA TYR A 341 1.88 14.02 6.92
C TYR A 341 2.33 13.57 8.33
N LYS A 342 3.20 14.36 8.98
CA LYS A 342 3.69 14.01 10.32
C LYS A 342 2.60 14.00 11.40
N THR A 343 1.67 14.97 11.37
CA THR A 343 0.68 15.15 12.47
C THR A 343 -0.62 14.39 12.27
N LEU A 344 -1.01 14.09 11.03
CA LEU A 344 -2.29 13.43 10.73
C LEU A 344 -2.10 12.01 10.17
N TYR A 345 -1.20 11.82 9.20
CA TYR A 345 -1.04 10.53 8.53
C TYR A 345 -0.23 9.53 9.35
N LEU A 346 0.79 10.00 10.08
CA LEU A 346 1.61 9.13 10.95
C LEU A 346 1.09 9.01 12.38
N SER A 347 0.04 9.73 12.75
CA SER A 347 -0.52 9.69 14.10
C SER A 347 -1.34 8.43 14.32
N GLU A 348 -0.95 7.60 15.30
CA GLU A 348 -1.70 6.41 15.72
C GLU A 348 -3.09 6.80 16.21
N THR A 349 -3.17 7.79 17.08
CA THR A 349 -4.46 8.30 17.61
C THR A 349 -5.45 8.74 16.52
N VAL A 350 -4.95 9.33 15.41
CA VAL A 350 -5.81 9.70 14.27
C VAL A 350 -6.25 8.45 13.53
N TYR A 351 -5.34 7.49 13.36
CA TYR A 351 -5.63 6.25 12.67
C TYR A 351 -6.71 5.44 13.39
N GLU A 352 -6.57 5.25 14.70
CA GLU A 352 -7.55 4.58 15.54
C GLU A 352 -8.93 5.28 15.49
N LYS A 353 -8.96 6.59 15.70
CA LYS A 353 -10.22 7.37 15.69
C LYS A 353 -10.92 7.43 14.33
N THR A 354 -10.26 7.05 13.24
CA THR A 354 -10.87 7.01 11.90
C THR A 354 -11.53 5.68 11.57
N TYR A 355 -11.32 4.64 12.38
CA TYR A 355 -12.02 3.37 12.23
C TYR A 355 -13.54 3.54 12.41
N ARG A 356 -14.31 2.82 11.63
CA ARG A 356 -15.78 2.75 11.69
C ARG A 356 -16.22 1.30 11.73
N GLU A 357 -17.19 1.01 12.57
CA GLU A 357 -17.84 -0.28 12.54
C GLU A 357 -18.62 -0.44 11.23
N VAL A 358 -18.31 -1.48 10.49
CA VAL A 358 -18.92 -1.88 9.23
C VAL A 358 -19.13 -3.38 9.33
N SER A 359 -20.34 -3.85 9.05
CA SER A 359 -20.82 -5.21 9.39
C SER A 359 -19.93 -6.37 8.90
N PHE A 360 -19.26 -6.17 7.76
CA PHE A 360 -18.42 -7.19 7.11
C PHE A 360 -16.91 -6.90 7.22
N LEU A 361 -16.47 -5.86 7.94
CA LEU A 361 -15.05 -5.54 8.12
C LEU A 361 -14.60 -5.90 9.53
N ASN A 362 -13.60 -6.77 9.61
CA ASN A 362 -12.99 -7.17 10.85
C ASN A 362 -11.85 -6.20 11.24
N TYR A 363 -11.86 -5.74 12.49
CA TYR A 363 -10.84 -4.83 13.04
C TYR A 363 -9.44 -5.46 13.02
N TRP A 364 -9.32 -6.77 13.24
CA TRP A 364 -8.05 -7.47 13.34
C TRP A 364 -7.41 -7.78 11.96
N SER A 365 -8.14 -7.61 10.87
CA SER A 365 -7.62 -7.76 9.51
C SER A 365 -6.96 -6.48 9.03
N GLU A 366 -5.66 -6.54 8.69
CA GLU A 366 -4.92 -5.42 8.11
C GLU A 366 -5.57 -4.90 6.81
N SER A 367 -5.99 -5.83 5.94
CA SER A 367 -6.69 -5.50 4.70
C SER A 367 -8.02 -4.78 4.96
N HIS A 368 -8.80 -5.25 5.92
CA HIS A 368 -10.07 -4.62 6.29
C HIS A 368 -9.86 -3.28 7.00
N GLN A 369 -8.86 -3.14 7.86
CA GLN A 369 -8.47 -1.86 8.44
C GLN A 369 -8.09 -0.84 7.38
N PHE A 370 -7.38 -1.28 6.33
CA PHE A 370 -7.01 -0.45 5.19
C PHE A 370 -8.26 -0.02 4.42
N GLN A 371 -9.11 -0.98 4.01
CA GLN A 371 -10.37 -0.71 3.30
C GLN A 371 -11.30 0.21 4.09
N ASN A 372 -11.42 0.02 5.40
CA ASN A 372 -12.26 0.83 6.29
C ASN A 372 -11.95 2.33 6.20
N ARG A 373 -10.69 2.69 5.96
CA ARG A 373 -10.21 4.09 5.92
C ARG A 373 -10.06 4.64 4.50
N GLY A 374 -10.49 3.92 3.48
CA GLY A 374 -10.37 4.30 2.07
C GLY A 374 -9.09 3.76 1.43
N PHE A 375 -8.41 4.56 0.59
CA PHE A 375 -7.18 4.13 -0.07
C PHE A 375 -6.01 5.09 0.15
N LEU A 376 -6.14 6.36 -0.26
CA LEU A 376 -5.00 7.29 -0.24
C LEU A 376 -4.48 7.59 1.17
N TYR A 377 -5.34 7.59 2.17
CA TYR A 377 -4.94 7.79 3.56
C TYR A 377 -4.05 6.65 4.08
N PRO A 378 -4.52 5.38 4.11
CA PRO A 378 -3.69 4.28 4.57
C PRO A 378 -2.49 4.02 3.65
N PHE A 379 -2.58 4.25 2.35
CA PHE A 379 -1.44 4.17 1.43
C PHE A 379 -0.32 5.16 1.80
N LEU A 380 -0.66 6.43 2.08
CA LEU A 380 0.34 7.40 2.53
C LEU A 380 0.90 7.08 3.92
N ARG A 381 0.08 6.50 4.81
CA ARG A 381 0.56 6.02 6.11
C ARG A 381 1.54 4.86 5.95
N SER A 382 1.28 3.93 5.05
CA SER A 382 2.16 2.76 4.81
C SER A 382 3.57 3.14 4.37
N THR A 383 3.80 4.38 3.91
CA THR A 383 5.16 4.85 3.57
C THR A 383 6.12 4.87 4.75
N SER A 384 5.62 4.96 5.99
CA SER A 384 6.46 4.89 7.20
C SER A 384 6.76 3.46 7.64
N LYS A 385 5.85 2.52 7.35
CA LYS A 385 6.02 1.09 7.65
C LYS A 385 6.73 0.34 6.53
N GLY A 386 6.60 0.79 5.29
CA GLY A 386 7.18 0.17 4.09
C GLY A 386 8.67 0.49 3.86
N LEU A 387 9.27 1.30 4.71
CA LEU A 387 10.72 1.44 4.76
C LEU A 387 11.22 0.46 5.82
N ASP A 388 11.55 -0.76 5.39
CA ASP A 388 12.28 -1.72 6.22
C ASP A 388 13.64 -1.09 6.59
N HIS A 389 13.68 -0.50 7.78
CA HIS A 389 14.87 0.20 8.25
C HIS A 389 15.90 -0.83 8.71
N ALA A 390 17.11 -0.67 8.17
CA ALA A 390 18.23 -1.42 8.68
C ALA A 390 18.45 -1.12 10.18
N PRO A 391 18.89 -2.09 10.98
CA PRO A 391 19.37 -1.83 12.34
C PRO A 391 20.41 -0.71 12.38
N GLU A 392 20.52 0.04 13.48
CA GLU A 392 21.37 1.25 13.56
C GLU A 392 22.83 1.01 13.18
N SER A 393 23.37 -0.18 13.53
CA SER A 393 24.76 -0.57 13.24
C SER A 393 24.90 -1.46 12.01
N TYR A 394 23.90 -1.53 11.14
CA TYR A 394 23.89 -2.44 10.00
C TYR A 394 25.09 -2.26 9.06
N ASN A 395 25.80 -3.36 8.83
CA ASN A 395 26.92 -3.45 7.90
C ASN A 395 26.73 -4.64 6.95
N GLU A 396 26.27 -4.35 5.72
CA GLU A 396 26.01 -5.37 4.70
C GLU A 396 27.22 -6.25 4.39
N LYS A 397 28.43 -5.64 4.33
CA LYS A 397 29.65 -6.37 4.03
C LYS A 397 30.02 -7.35 5.15
N GLN A 398 29.83 -6.96 6.41
CA GLN A 398 30.07 -7.83 7.55
C GLN A 398 29.07 -8.99 7.55
N ALA A 399 27.76 -8.71 7.44
CA ALA A 399 26.73 -9.75 7.40
C ALA A 399 26.97 -10.77 6.29
N LYS A 400 27.31 -10.29 5.08
CA LYS A 400 27.68 -11.16 3.96
C LYS A 400 28.91 -12.01 4.27
N THR A 401 29.92 -11.46 4.95
CA THR A 401 31.16 -12.19 5.27
C THR A 401 30.90 -13.28 6.31
N VAL A 402 30.04 -13.01 7.29
CA VAL A 402 29.66 -14.00 8.30
C VAL A 402 28.91 -15.16 7.67
N LEU A 403 27.86 -14.88 6.89
CA LEU A 403 27.08 -15.94 6.25
C LEU A 403 27.88 -16.74 5.21
N ALA A 404 28.87 -16.15 4.56
CA ALA A 404 29.75 -16.85 3.64
C ALA A 404 30.69 -17.91 4.31
N GLN A 405 30.65 -18.05 5.64
CA GLN A 405 31.34 -19.12 6.37
C GLN A 405 30.52 -20.42 6.42
N TYR A 406 29.24 -20.35 6.08
CA TYR A 406 28.32 -21.47 6.06
C TYR A 406 27.98 -21.83 4.62
N GLU A 407 27.67 -23.10 4.38
CA GLU A 407 27.32 -23.63 3.06
C GLU A 407 25.95 -24.33 3.13
N TYR A 408 25.12 -24.07 2.13
CA TYR A 408 23.84 -24.76 2.01
C TYR A 408 24.04 -26.27 1.98
N THR A 409 23.31 -26.97 2.84
CA THR A 409 23.40 -28.42 2.97
C THR A 409 22.04 -29.05 2.74
N ASP A 410 21.99 -30.00 1.81
CA ASP A 410 20.79 -30.79 1.56
C ASP A 410 20.55 -31.82 2.68
N ILE A 411 19.29 -32.17 2.91
CA ILE A 411 18.94 -33.30 3.78
C ILE A 411 19.29 -34.60 3.05
N PRO A 412 20.12 -35.49 3.62
CA PRO A 412 20.41 -36.79 3.02
C PRO A 412 19.10 -37.58 2.76
N GLU A 413 18.98 -38.21 1.59
CA GLU A 413 17.75 -38.91 1.21
C GLU A 413 17.31 -39.97 2.25
N GLU A 414 18.29 -40.67 2.83
CA GLU A 414 18.07 -41.68 3.86
C GLU A 414 17.63 -41.12 5.21
N LYS A 415 17.77 -39.80 5.42
CA LYS A 415 17.32 -39.12 6.65
C LYS A 415 16.05 -38.31 6.44
N LYS A 416 15.48 -38.27 5.24
CA LYS A 416 14.24 -37.53 5.00
C LYS A 416 13.06 -38.18 5.68
N VAL A 417 12.43 -37.51 6.61
CA VAL A 417 11.18 -37.86 7.28
C VAL A 417 10.06 -36.88 6.91
N HIS A 418 8.81 -37.26 7.08
CA HIS A 418 7.69 -36.32 7.02
C HIS A 418 7.68 -35.44 8.26
N VAL A 419 7.34 -34.19 8.13
CA VAL A 419 7.30 -33.22 9.23
C VAL A 419 5.94 -32.54 9.26
N ILE A 420 5.21 -32.70 10.32
CA ILE A 420 3.93 -32.05 10.58
C ILE A 420 4.11 -31.12 11.78
N ALA A 421 3.85 -29.84 11.61
CA ALA A 421 3.88 -28.87 12.69
C ALA A 421 2.49 -28.28 12.91
N CYS A 422 2.01 -28.29 14.13
CA CYS A 422 0.73 -27.72 14.55
C CYS A 422 0.96 -26.68 15.63
N MET A 423 0.61 -25.42 15.32
CA MET A 423 0.54 -24.34 16.27
C MET A 423 -0.87 -24.27 16.84
N LEU A 424 -0.99 -24.46 18.15
CA LEU A 424 -2.24 -24.55 18.88
C LEU A 424 -2.67 -23.16 19.37
N GLU A 425 -3.84 -22.72 18.96
CA GLU A 425 -4.40 -21.41 19.28
C GLU A 425 -4.68 -21.25 20.77
N ALA A 426 -4.14 -20.20 21.39
CA ALA A 426 -4.31 -19.85 22.80
C ALA A 426 -4.02 -21.02 23.77
N TYR A 427 -3.12 -21.93 23.38
CA TYR A 427 -2.85 -23.14 24.11
C TYR A 427 -1.70 -22.96 25.12
N SER A 428 -2.05 -23.02 26.40
CA SER A 428 -1.08 -22.92 27.49
C SER A 428 -1.48 -23.86 28.63
N ASP A 429 -0.51 -24.51 29.23
CA ASP A 429 -0.74 -25.42 30.35
C ASP A 429 -0.93 -24.61 31.64
N PHE A 430 -2.17 -24.61 32.14
CA PHE A 430 -2.56 -23.92 33.38
C PHE A 430 -2.30 -24.74 34.62
N THR A 431 -1.97 -26.01 34.52
CA THR A 431 -1.65 -26.87 35.71
C THR A 431 -0.36 -26.40 36.41
N ARG A 432 0.42 -25.56 35.75
CA ARG A 432 1.61 -24.87 36.32
C ARG A 432 1.28 -23.79 37.35
N PHE A 433 0.01 -23.36 37.45
CA PHE A 433 -0.41 -22.32 38.37
C PHE A 433 -0.94 -22.91 39.67
N ASP A 434 -0.20 -22.75 40.76
CA ASP A 434 -0.56 -23.25 42.10
C ASP A 434 -1.85 -22.62 42.64
N GLU A 435 -2.31 -21.53 42.05
CA GLU A 435 -3.54 -20.80 42.38
C GLU A 435 -4.80 -21.53 41.94
N LEU A 436 -4.68 -22.51 41.04
CA LEU A 436 -5.79 -23.34 40.56
C LEU A 436 -5.75 -24.73 41.19
N GLN A 437 -6.93 -25.26 41.56
CA GLN A 437 -7.10 -26.64 42.03
C GLN A 437 -7.97 -27.37 41.02
N PHE A 438 -7.34 -28.23 40.22
CA PHE A 438 -8.03 -29.00 39.20
C PHE A 438 -8.77 -30.20 39.84
N THR A 439 -10.02 -30.38 39.42
CA THR A 439 -10.84 -31.57 39.75
C THR A 439 -10.64 -32.68 38.71
N GLU A 440 -10.30 -32.27 37.48
CA GLU A 440 -9.98 -33.11 36.35
C GLU A 440 -8.88 -32.41 35.52
N ASP A 441 -7.96 -33.16 34.93
CA ASP A 441 -6.87 -32.63 34.14
C ASP A 441 -7.28 -32.48 32.66
N PRO A 442 -7.52 -31.27 32.16
CA PRO A 442 -7.90 -31.06 30.75
C PRO A 442 -6.75 -31.25 29.77
N TYR A 443 -5.52 -31.49 30.26
CA TYR A 443 -4.31 -31.71 29.49
C TYR A 443 -3.78 -33.17 29.65
N ALA A 444 -4.66 -34.11 30.00
CA ALA A 444 -4.23 -35.45 30.38
C ALA A 444 -3.38 -36.13 29.30
N PHE A 445 -3.76 -36.01 28.04
CA PHE A 445 -2.98 -36.59 26.94
C PHE A 445 -1.70 -35.77 26.66
N LEU A 446 -1.73 -34.43 26.72
CA LEU A 446 -0.52 -33.62 26.61
C LEU A 446 0.55 -34.08 27.63
N HIS A 447 0.15 -34.26 28.89
CA HIS A 447 1.06 -34.68 29.95
C HIS A 447 1.56 -36.14 29.75
N GLU A 448 0.76 -37.02 29.20
CA GLU A 448 1.18 -38.35 28.79
C GLU A 448 2.19 -38.29 27.65
N LEU A 449 1.89 -37.50 26.61
CA LEU A 449 2.74 -37.30 25.43
C LEU A 449 4.09 -36.64 25.76
N GLN A 450 4.12 -35.72 26.72
CA GLN A 450 5.36 -35.09 27.21
C GLN A 450 6.34 -36.10 27.81
N GLN A 451 5.83 -37.15 28.46
CA GLN A 451 6.69 -38.19 29.05
C GLN A 451 7.36 -39.07 27.98
N GLU A 452 6.79 -39.16 26.79
CA GLU A 452 7.26 -39.99 25.68
C GLU A 452 7.90 -39.19 24.56
N SER A 453 8.05 -37.87 24.75
CA SER A 453 8.52 -36.90 23.75
C SER A 453 9.65 -36.04 24.25
N TYR A 454 10.23 -35.26 23.34
CA TYR A 454 11.12 -34.13 23.67
C TYR A 454 10.26 -32.87 23.85
N SER A 455 10.22 -32.32 25.05
CA SER A 455 9.29 -31.24 25.37
C SER A 455 9.90 -30.15 26.25
N GLY A 456 9.40 -28.92 26.14
CA GLY A 456 9.79 -27.77 26.94
C GLY A 456 8.80 -26.61 26.72
N ASN A 457 9.24 -25.35 26.91
CA ASN A 457 8.37 -24.19 26.65
C ASN A 457 8.94 -23.29 25.54
N THR A 458 8.05 -22.70 24.73
CA THR A 458 8.39 -21.56 23.92
C THR A 458 8.13 -20.26 24.69
N LEU A 459 9.00 -19.27 24.55
CA LEU A 459 8.76 -17.90 24.99
C LEU A 459 8.19 -17.11 23.79
N SER A 460 6.88 -17.06 23.70
CA SER A 460 6.17 -16.39 22.63
C SER A 460 6.32 -14.87 22.72
N TYR A 461 6.26 -14.16 21.60
CA TYR A 461 6.28 -12.68 21.57
C TYR A 461 4.86 -12.07 21.57
N ALA A 462 3.86 -12.88 21.85
CA ALA A 462 2.47 -12.53 21.82
C ALA A 462 1.77 -12.93 23.12
N PHE A 463 0.70 -12.21 23.47
CA PHE A 463 -0.18 -12.50 24.59
C PHE A 463 -1.62 -12.15 24.22
N GLY A 464 -2.53 -13.06 24.41
CA GLY A 464 -3.96 -12.81 24.21
C GLY A 464 -4.36 -12.41 22.79
N GLY A 465 -3.56 -12.79 21.80
CA GLY A 465 -3.74 -12.47 20.39
C GLY A 465 -2.41 -12.13 19.70
N GLY A 466 -2.47 -11.97 18.38
CA GLY A 466 -1.23 -11.76 17.58
C GLY A 466 -0.61 -13.09 17.14
N THR A 467 -1.41 -14.13 16.98
CA THR A 467 -1.08 -15.49 16.51
C THR A 467 -0.13 -15.50 15.31
N ASN A 468 -0.24 -14.50 14.41
CA ASN A 468 0.65 -14.39 13.27
C ASN A 468 2.12 -14.05 13.61
N ILE A 469 2.43 -13.67 14.85
CA ILE A 469 3.80 -13.39 15.27
C ILE A 469 4.54 -14.71 15.50
N PRO A 470 4.14 -15.59 16.45
CA PRO A 470 4.78 -16.89 16.65
C PRO A 470 4.71 -17.79 15.40
N GLU A 471 3.60 -17.76 14.64
CA GLU A 471 3.46 -18.43 13.34
C GLU A 471 4.63 -18.10 12.40
N ARG A 472 4.87 -16.83 12.18
CA ARG A 472 5.91 -16.36 11.25
C ARG A 472 7.31 -16.50 11.81
N GLN A 473 7.48 -16.40 13.12
CA GLN A 473 8.75 -16.66 13.78
C GLN A 473 9.18 -18.10 13.63
N PHE A 474 8.28 -19.06 13.90
CA PHE A 474 8.51 -20.48 13.68
C PHE A 474 8.90 -20.78 12.24
N LEU A 475 8.13 -20.25 11.28
CA LEU A 475 8.36 -20.53 9.85
C LEU A 475 9.64 -19.89 9.29
N THR A 476 10.15 -18.82 9.87
CA THR A 476 11.27 -18.04 9.28
C THR A 476 12.55 -18.03 10.09
N GLY A 477 12.50 -18.35 11.37
CA GLY A 477 13.61 -18.16 12.30
C GLY A 477 13.94 -16.69 12.60
N LEU A 478 13.04 -15.75 12.23
CA LEU A 478 13.25 -14.31 12.42
C LEU A 478 12.64 -13.82 13.73
N THR A 479 13.33 -12.96 14.46
CA THR A 479 12.75 -12.21 15.59
C THR A 479 12.12 -10.89 15.13
N GLN A 480 12.68 -10.26 14.08
CA GLN A 480 12.14 -9.06 13.47
C GLN A 480 11.46 -9.39 12.13
N LEU A 481 10.13 -9.45 12.15
CA LEU A 481 9.34 -9.88 11.03
C LEU A 481 9.18 -8.76 9.97
N PRO A 482 9.39 -9.06 8.67
CA PRO A 482 9.07 -8.15 7.58
C PRO A 482 7.56 -8.16 7.27
N ASN A 483 7.14 -7.34 6.31
CA ASN A 483 5.75 -7.32 5.85
C ASN A 483 5.38 -8.44 4.85
N PHE A 484 6.29 -9.36 4.55
CA PHE A 484 6.06 -10.53 3.67
C PHE A 484 5.42 -10.18 2.32
N ARG A 485 5.95 -9.18 1.62
CA ARG A 485 5.44 -8.75 0.30
C ARG A 485 6.19 -9.36 -0.88
N LYS A 486 7.21 -10.14 -0.60
CA LYS A 486 8.04 -10.89 -1.55
C LYS A 486 8.47 -12.20 -0.93
N ALA A 487 9.02 -13.09 -1.75
CA ALA A 487 9.61 -14.33 -1.24
C ALA A 487 10.59 -14.02 -0.10
N THR A 488 10.31 -14.61 1.04
CA THR A 488 11.07 -14.43 2.28
C THR A 488 11.59 -15.79 2.73
N ASN A 489 12.81 -15.83 3.25
CA ASN A 489 13.39 -17.06 3.78
C ASN A 489 12.45 -17.75 4.77
N SER A 490 12.34 -19.06 4.66
CA SER A 490 11.53 -19.89 5.57
C SER A 490 11.95 -21.34 5.51
N TYR A 491 11.59 -22.09 6.55
CA TYR A 491 11.72 -23.55 6.54
C TYR A 491 10.84 -24.20 5.46
N ALA A 492 9.67 -23.60 5.16
CA ALA A 492 8.81 -24.08 4.07
C ALA A 492 9.52 -24.00 2.70
N TRP A 493 10.24 -22.89 2.38
CA TRP A 493 11.07 -22.83 1.18
C TRP A 493 12.19 -23.86 1.20
N TYR A 494 12.89 -24.03 2.31
CA TYR A 494 13.95 -25.03 2.43
C TYR A 494 13.43 -26.45 2.16
N PHE A 495 12.35 -26.89 2.82
CA PHE A 495 11.74 -28.20 2.58
C PHE A 495 11.27 -28.37 1.12
N ARG A 496 10.71 -27.33 0.53
CA ARG A 496 10.31 -27.35 -0.87
C ARG A 496 11.50 -27.52 -1.81
N GLU A 497 12.61 -26.87 -1.54
CA GLU A 497 13.88 -27.05 -2.28
C GLU A 497 14.49 -28.45 -2.07
N GLN A 498 14.20 -29.08 -0.94
CA GLN A 498 14.54 -30.48 -0.68
C GLN A 498 13.59 -31.49 -1.35
N GLY A 499 12.60 -31.02 -2.13
CA GLY A 499 11.67 -31.87 -2.87
C GLY A 499 10.45 -32.33 -2.08
N TYR A 500 10.16 -31.69 -0.94
CA TYR A 500 8.93 -31.97 -0.18
C TYR A 500 7.71 -31.34 -0.85
N THR A 501 6.56 -31.98 -0.70
CA THR A 501 5.25 -31.33 -0.85
C THR A 501 5.02 -30.50 0.41
N VAL A 502 4.82 -29.20 0.23
CA VAL A 502 4.74 -28.20 1.32
C VAL A 502 3.35 -27.59 1.34
N GLU A 503 2.58 -27.92 2.36
CA GLU A 503 1.19 -27.50 2.50
C GLU A 503 0.90 -26.97 3.91
N GLY A 504 -0.24 -26.32 4.09
CA GLY A 504 -0.66 -25.86 5.41
C GLY A 504 -2.16 -25.74 5.52
N SER A 505 -2.64 -25.57 6.76
CA SER A 505 -4.07 -25.59 7.10
C SER A 505 -4.40 -24.57 8.17
N HIS A 506 -5.57 -23.91 8.04
CA HIS A 506 -6.14 -23.06 9.07
C HIS A 506 -7.66 -22.96 8.90
N PRO A 507 -8.47 -23.43 9.87
CA PRO A 507 -9.93 -23.50 9.75
C PRO A 507 -10.60 -22.15 9.99
N PHE A 508 -9.99 -21.07 9.46
CA PHE A 508 -10.49 -19.71 9.51
C PHE A 508 -10.28 -19.03 8.16
N TYR A 509 -10.72 -17.77 8.03
CA TYR A 509 -10.74 -17.05 6.76
C TYR A 509 -9.34 -16.78 6.19
N HIS A 510 -9.16 -17.04 4.89
CA HIS A 510 -7.92 -16.89 4.14
C HIS A 510 -7.31 -15.47 4.21
N TRP A 511 -8.17 -14.44 4.35
CA TRP A 511 -7.75 -13.02 4.40
C TRP A 511 -7.26 -12.60 5.80
N PHE A 512 -7.55 -13.38 6.86
CA PHE A 512 -7.14 -13.04 8.22
C PHE A 512 -5.61 -13.05 8.33
N TYR A 513 -5.01 -12.00 8.88
CA TYR A 513 -3.57 -11.76 8.86
C TYR A 513 -2.92 -11.84 7.47
N ASN A 514 -3.70 -11.70 6.39
CA ASN A 514 -3.21 -11.80 5.00
C ASN A 514 -2.53 -13.16 4.69
N ARG A 515 -2.93 -14.24 5.38
CA ARG A 515 -2.28 -15.55 5.31
C ARG A 515 -2.18 -16.11 3.89
N SER A 516 -3.22 -15.98 3.07
CA SER A 516 -3.18 -16.48 1.69
C SER A 516 -2.05 -15.91 0.85
N ASN A 517 -1.70 -14.63 1.03
CA ASN A 517 -0.58 -14.01 0.32
C ASN A 517 0.75 -14.28 1.03
N VAL A 518 0.79 -14.17 2.35
CA VAL A 518 2.01 -14.38 3.14
C VAL A 518 2.53 -15.80 2.97
N ASN A 519 1.66 -16.81 3.03
CA ASN A 519 2.06 -18.21 2.91
C ASN A 519 2.62 -18.56 1.53
N GLN A 520 2.12 -17.90 0.45
CA GLN A 520 2.75 -18.00 -0.88
C GLN A 520 4.18 -17.46 -0.88
N GLU A 521 4.41 -16.33 -0.22
CA GLU A 521 5.74 -15.71 -0.12
C GLU A 521 6.68 -16.48 0.83
N LEU A 522 6.11 -17.28 1.73
CA LEU A 522 6.84 -18.21 2.60
C LEU A 522 7.11 -19.59 1.96
N GLY A 523 6.54 -19.89 0.79
CA GLY A 523 6.88 -21.09 0.02
C GLY A 523 5.85 -22.20 0.00
N PHE A 524 4.71 -22.06 0.67
CA PHE A 524 3.64 -23.05 0.64
C PHE A 524 3.11 -23.24 -0.80
N GLN A 525 2.88 -24.49 -1.19
CA GLN A 525 2.33 -24.85 -2.50
C GLN A 525 0.80 -24.76 -2.46
N ASN A 526 0.20 -25.27 -1.39
CA ASN A 526 -1.21 -25.17 -1.07
C ASN A 526 -1.38 -24.76 0.38
N TYR A 527 -2.47 -24.06 0.67
CA TYR A 527 -2.87 -23.74 2.04
C TYR A 527 -4.40 -23.78 2.13
N TYR A 528 -4.92 -24.64 2.99
CA TYR A 528 -6.34 -24.95 3.10
C TYR A 528 -6.99 -24.06 4.16
N PHE A 529 -8.06 -23.38 3.78
CA PHE A 529 -8.77 -22.43 4.64
C PHE A 529 -10.22 -22.85 4.87
N ASP A 530 -10.93 -22.12 5.73
CA ASP A 530 -12.33 -22.34 6.03
C ASP A 530 -13.19 -22.31 4.75
N GLU A 531 -13.09 -21.24 3.94
CA GLU A 531 -14.00 -21.01 2.81
C GLU A 531 -13.85 -22.02 1.66
N ASP A 532 -12.71 -22.61 1.49
CA ASP A 532 -12.42 -23.50 0.36
C ASP A 532 -12.37 -24.99 0.74
N THR A 533 -12.29 -25.30 2.04
CA THR A 533 -12.09 -26.68 2.51
C THR A 533 -12.92 -26.98 3.77
N TYR A 534 -12.67 -26.29 4.88
CA TYR A 534 -13.17 -26.70 6.19
C TYR A 534 -14.67 -26.45 6.36
N LEU A 535 -15.24 -25.46 5.70
CA LEU A 535 -16.69 -25.22 5.68
C LEU A 535 -17.46 -26.44 5.13
N GLU A 536 -16.93 -27.11 4.10
CA GLU A 536 -17.55 -28.34 3.56
C GLU A 536 -17.35 -29.53 4.48
N LEU A 537 -16.15 -29.68 5.08
CA LEU A 537 -15.82 -30.75 6.00
C LEU A 537 -16.58 -30.67 7.33
N ASN A 538 -17.03 -29.48 7.72
CA ASN A 538 -17.77 -29.17 8.93
C ASN A 538 -19.28 -28.91 8.66
N ASP A 539 -19.87 -29.63 7.70
CA ASP A 539 -21.31 -29.60 7.38
C ASP A 539 -21.88 -28.18 7.11
N GLY A 540 -21.04 -27.23 6.68
CA GLY A 540 -21.40 -25.84 6.37
C GLY A 540 -21.31 -24.89 7.56
N GLU A 541 -20.69 -25.29 8.65
CA GLU A 541 -20.41 -24.45 9.80
C GLU A 541 -18.98 -23.91 9.73
N HIS A 542 -18.82 -22.61 9.94
CA HIS A 542 -17.52 -21.95 9.96
C HIS A 542 -16.71 -22.28 11.21
N MET A 543 -15.40 -22.10 11.14
CA MET A 543 -14.49 -22.28 12.27
C MET A 543 -14.49 -23.72 12.80
N SER A 544 -14.10 -24.64 11.93
CA SER A 544 -14.09 -26.05 12.24
C SER A 544 -13.30 -26.39 13.51
N PRO A 545 -13.81 -27.29 14.37
CA PRO A 545 -13.07 -27.72 15.53
C PRO A 545 -11.85 -28.58 15.14
N ASP A 546 -10.96 -28.81 16.10
CA ASP A 546 -9.72 -29.54 15.87
C ASP A 546 -10.00 -31.02 15.58
N SER A 547 -11.15 -31.57 16.05
CA SER A 547 -11.65 -32.87 15.67
C SER A 547 -12.02 -33.04 14.18
N VAL A 548 -12.16 -31.95 13.42
CA VAL A 548 -12.32 -31.93 11.96
C VAL A 548 -11.00 -31.58 11.27
N LEU A 549 -10.27 -30.60 11.81
CA LEU A 549 -9.03 -30.10 11.25
C LEU A 549 -7.91 -31.16 11.25
N LEU A 550 -7.61 -31.73 12.42
CA LEU A 550 -6.45 -32.62 12.59
C LEU A 550 -6.55 -33.92 11.79
N PRO A 551 -7.73 -34.61 11.72
CA PRO A 551 -7.89 -35.76 10.82
C PRO A 551 -7.65 -35.41 9.35
N HIS A 552 -8.07 -34.25 8.87
CA HIS A 552 -7.79 -33.81 7.50
C HIS A 552 -6.29 -33.56 7.26
N VAL A 553 -5.57 -33.02 8.25
CA VAL A 553 -4.10 -32.88 8.16
C VAL A 553 -3.42 -34.23 8.03
N VAL A 554 -3.89 -35.24 8.78
CA VAL A 554 -3.42 -36.65 8.66
C VAL A 554 -3.73 -37.20 7.27
N GLU A 555 -4.93 -36.97 6.75
CA GLU A 555 -5.33 -37.40 5.39
C GLU A 555 -4.42 -36.82 4.32
N LEU A 556 -4.10 -35.52 4.40
CA LEU A 556 -3.19 -34.84 3.45
C LEU A 556 -1.78 -35.46 3.49
N PHE A 557 -1.29 -35.75 4.70
CA PHE A 557 -0.02 -36.45 4.88
C PHE A 557 -0.07 -37.84 4.21
N GLU A 558 -1.12 -38.65 4.49
CA GLU A 558 -1.28 -39.99 3.90
C GLU A 558 -1.36 -39.97 2.38
N GLN A 559 -2.06 -38.98 1.83
CA GLN A 559 -2.13 -38.75 0.37
C GLN A 559 -0.76 -38.45 -0.24
N ALA A 560 0.06 -37.61 0.40
CA ALA A 560 1.42 -37.31 -0.06
C ALA A 560 2.33 -38.56 0.05
N ALA A 561 2.30 -39.22 1.17
CA ALA A 561 3.03 -40.48 1.40
C ALA A 561 2.63 -41.57 0.39
N GLY A 562 1.33 -41.74 0.11
CA GLY A 562 0.82 -42.67 -0.90
C GLY A 562 1.29 -42.37 -2.33
N ARG A 563 1.68 -41.12 -2.65
CA ARG A 563 2.32 -40.75 -3.90
C ARG A 563 3.85 -40.93 -3.87
N GLY A 564 4.43 -41.33 -2.74
CA GLY A 564 5.86 -41.44 -2.51
C GLY A 564 6.56 -40.08 -2.36
N GLU A 565 5.83 -39.05 -1.98
CA GLU A 565 6.34 -37.70 -1.76
C GLU A 565 6.66 -37.49 -0.28
N LYS A 566 7.73 -36.81 0.05
CA LYS A 566 7.97 -36.34 1.41
C LYS A 566 7.09 -35.11 1.66
N TYR A 567 6.61 -34.97 2.88
CA TYR A 567 5.59 -33.99 3.25
C TYR A 567 6.06 -33.10 4.40
N PHE A 568 5.92 -31.79 4.21
CA PHE A 568 6.03 -30.79 5.27
C PHE A 568 4.71 -30.05 5.38
N SER A 569 4.11 -30.04 6.58
CA SER A 569 2.86 -29.34 6.87
C SER A 569 3.02 -28.35 8.01
N PHE A 570 2.37 -27.20 7.89
CA PHE A 570 2.21 -26.27 9.00
C PHE A 570 0.74 -25.91 9.18
N THR A 571 0.19 -26.28 10.33
CA THR A 571 -1.22 -26.08 10.69
C THR A 571 -1.33 -25.07 11.82
N VAL A 572 -2.31 -24.18 11.73
CA VAL A 572 -2.71 -23.28 12.81
C VAL A 572 -4.13 -23.63 13.21
N THR A 573 -4.38 -24.02 14.46
CA THR A 573 -5.72 -24.33 14.95
C THR A 573 -6.55 -23.06 15.20
N TYR A 574 -7.80 -23.18 15.58
CA TYR A 574 -8.67 -22.04 15.88
C TYR A 574 -9.59 -22.30 17.09
N GLN A 575 -9.84 -23.53 17.48
CA GLN A 575 -10.82 -23.90 18.50
C GLN A 575 -10.56 -23.21 19.85
N GLY A 576 -9.30 -23.04 20.23
CA GLY A 576 -8.89 -22.34 21.45
C GLY A 576 -9.15 -20.83 21.50
N HIS A 577 -9.59 -20.21 20.38
CA HIS A 577 -9.70 -18.76 20.25
C HIS A 577 -10.82 -18.14 21.09
N GLY A 578 -10.47 -17.18 21.99
CA GLY A 578 -11.44 -16.40 22.73
C GLY A 578 -12.34 -15.48 21.85
N PRO A 579 -13.32 -14.78 22.41
CA PRO A 579 -13.58 -14.62 23.84
C PRO A 579 -14.36 -15.79 24.44
N TYR A 580 -13.99 -16.19 25.65
CA TYR A 580 -14.72 -17.25 26.38
C TYR A 580 -15.98 -16.67 26.99
N PRO A 581 -17.13 -17.44 27.01
CA PRO A 581 -18.38 -16.97 27.55
C PRO A 581 -18.31 -16.71 29.07
N ALA A 582 -19.01 -15.66 29.53
CA ALA A 582 -19.20 -15.37 30.95
C ALA A 582 -20.27 -16.26 31.58
N SER A 583 -21.08 -16.97 30.77
CA SER A 583 -22.04 -18.01 31.20
C SER A 583 -21.40 -19.38 31.09
N ALA A 584 -21.83 -20.33 31.93
CA ALA A 584 -21.38 -21.70 31.87
C ALA A 584 -21.86 -22.37 30.57
N GLU A 585 -20.90 -22.80 29.72
CA GLU A 585 -21.13 -23.62 28.51
C GLU A 585 -20.34 -24.94 28.55
N PHE A 586 -19.93 -25.37 29.76
CA PHE A 586 -19.25 -26.61 30.03
C PHE A 586 -20.21 -27.62 30.70
N ASP A 587 -20.00 -28.88 30.50
CA ASP A 587 -20.83 -29.96 31.08
C ASP A 587 -20.54 -30.15 32.57
N HIS A 588 -19.29 -29.96 33.01
CA HIS A 588 -18.84 -30.06 34.40
C HIS A 588 -17.61 -29.14 34.61
N PRO A 589 -17.41 -28.68 35.85
CA PRO A 589 -16.28 -27.83 36.16
C PRO A 589 -14.97 -28.63 36.24
N TYR A 590 -13.90 -28.10 35.69
CA TYR A 590 -12.53 -28.64 35.70
C TYR A 590 -11.73 -28.19 36.93
N ILE A 591 -12.19 -27.12 37.61
CA ILE A 591 -11.51 -26.56 38.80
C ILE A 591 -12.47 -26.42 39.96
N GLU A 592 -11.95 -26.48 41.20
CA GLU A 592 -12.71 -26.15 42.42
C GLU A 592 -13.04 -24.66 42.45
N ASP A 593 -14.24 -24.31 42.91
CA ASP A 593 -14.61 -22.93 43.18
C ASP A 593 -14.00 -22.46 44.50
N LEU A 594 -12.89 -21.77 44.42
CA LEU A 594 -12.20 -21.19 45.59
C LEU A 594 -12.73 -19.81 46.00
N GLY A 595 -13.93 -19.44 45.53
CA GLY A 595 -14.60 -18.16 45.81
C GLY A 595 -14.37 -17.13 44.71
N TYR A 596 -14.16 -17.58 43.50
CA TYR A 596 -14.05 -16.73 42.31
C TYR A 596 -15.39 -16.05 41.99
N THR A 597 -15.34 -14.93 41.24
CA THR A 597 -16.55 -14.41 40.62
C THR A 597 -17.12 -15.45 39.63
N GLU A 598 -18.44 -15.45 39.46
CA GLU A 598 -19.10 -16.32 38.50
C GLU A 598 -18.53 -16.17 37.08
N GLU A 599 -18.21 -14.97 36.68
CA GLU A 599 -17.61 -14.70 35.36
C GLU A 599 -16.23 -15.37 35.24
N THR A 600 -15.32 -15.19 36.20
CA THR A 600 -13.97 -15.77 36.17
C THR A 600 -14.03 -17.28 36.20
N PHE A 601 -14.89 -17.86 37.05
CA PHE A 601 -15.08 -19.29 37.11
C PHE A 601 -15.57 -19.85 35.76
N ASN A 602 -16.52 -19.17 35.12
CA ASN A 602 -17.03 -19.60 33.82
C ASN A 602 -16.01 -19.41 32.69
N TYR A 603 -15.24 -18.32 32.67
CA TYR A 603 -14.18 -18.13 31.67
C TYR A 603 -13.18 -19.30 31.70
N LEU A 604 -12.71 -19.65 32.89
CA LEU A 604 -11.73 -20.72 33.06
C LEU A 604 -12.30 -22.07 32.66
N ASN A 605 -13.49 -22.46 33.16
CA ASN A 605 -14.07 -23.78 32.86
C ASN A 605 -14.49 -23.89 31.38
N ASN A 606 -14.98 -22.85 30.74
CA ASN A 606 -15.25 -22.85 29.30
C ASN A 606 -13.95 -23.02 28.49
N TYR A 607 -12.87 -22.39 28.92
CA TYR A 607 -11.55 -22.58 28.29
C TYR A 607 -11.08 -24.04 28.49
N PHE A 608 -11.15 -24.61 29.71
CA PHE A 608 -10.70 -25.95 29.96
C PHE A 608 -11.53 -27.02 29.24
N ALA A 609 -12.83 -26.81 29.07
CA ALA A 609 -13.66 -27.66 28.23
C ALA A 609 -13.20 -27.68 26.76
N ILE A 610 -12.82 -26.52 26.24
CA ILE A 610 -12.25 -26.42 24.88
C ILE A 610 -10.89 -27.15 24.80
N ILE A 611 -10.03 -26.99 25.82
CA ILE A 611 -8.72 -27.64 25.87
C ILE A 611 -8.85 -29.17 25.95
N ASP A 612 -9.81 -29.69 26.70
CA ASP A 612 -10.07 -31.12 26.80
C ASP A 612 -10.48 -31.73 25.44
N ASP A 613 -11.35 -31.01 24.70
CA ASP A 613 -11.69 -31.40 23.32
C ASP A 613 -10.46 -31.38 22.38
N VAL A 614 -9.57 -30.37 22.53
CA VAL A 614 -8.30 -30.29 21.76
C VAL A 614 -7.36 -31.43 22.13
N ASP A 615 -7.27 -31.77 23.44
CA ASP A 615 -6.42 -32.84 23.95
C ASP A 615 -6.87 -34.22 23.40
N ASP A 616 -8.19 -34.48 23.32
CA ASP A 616 -8.74 -35.63 22.67
C ASP A 616 -8.43 -35.70 21.16
N ALA A 617 -8.58 -34.59 20.45
CA ALA A 617 -8.26 -34.52 19.02
C ALA A 617 -6.74 -34.73 18.74
N LEU A 618 -5.87 -34.27 19.64
CA LEU A 618 -4.41 -34.51 19.58
C LEU A 618 -4.11 -36.01 19.83
N ARG A 619 -4.80 -36.64 20.77
CA ARG A 619 -4.67 -38.11 21.04
C ARG A 619 -4.96 -38.91 19.78
N ASP A 620 -6.07 -38.60 19.10
CA ASP A 620 -6.49 -39.30 17.88
C ASP A 620 -5.48 -39.08 16.74
N MET A 621 -4.96 -37.85 16.59
CA MET A 621 -3.92 -37.53 15.60
C MET A 621 -2.64 -38.32 15.87
N VAL A 622 -2.11 -38.27 17.09
CA VAL A 622 -0.86 -38.96 17.45
C VAL A 622 -1.03 -40.48 17.28
N SER A 623 -2.16 -41.05 17.69
CA SER A 623 -2.48 -42.48 17.48
C SER A 623 -2.42 -42.83 15.99
N SER A 624 -3.03 -42.03 15.12
CA SER A 624 -3.03 -42.28 13.67
C SER A 624 -1.61 -42.18 13.07
N LEU A 625 -0.78 -41.23 13.53
CA LEU A 625 0.59 -41.08 13.09
C LEU A 625 1.51 -42.21 13.63
N GLN A 626 1.25 -42.71 14.83
CA GLN A 626 1.99 -43.83 15.42
C GLN A 626 1.74 -45.15 14.65
N ASP A 627 0.53 -45.34 14.17
CA ASP A 627 0.16 -46.53 13.37
C ASP A 627 0.71 -46.49 11.94
N SER A 628 1.22 -45.33 11.49
CA SER A 628 1.80 -45.15 10.16
C SER A 628 3.17 -45.84 10.04
N SER A 629 3.37 -46.56 8.91
CA SER A 629 4.69 -47.12 8.55
C SER A 629 5.65 -46.09 8.00
N GLU A 630 5.17 -44.89 7.64
CA GLU A 630 5.99 -43.79 7.13
C GLU A 630 6.68 -43.04 8.27
N PRO A 631 7.95 -42.66 8.13
CA PRO A 631 8.67 -41.93 9.15
C PRO A 631 8.12 -40.48 9.28
N VAL A 632 7.47 -40.17 10.41
CA VAL A 632 6.87 -38.86 10.67
C VAL A 632 7.30 -38.27 12.01
N VAL A 633 7.61 -36.98 12.00
CA VAL A 633 7.84 -36.14 13.18
C VAL A 633 6.70 -35.17 13.32
N LEU A 634 6.15 -35.02 14.50
CA LEU A 634 5.11 -34.06 14.87
C LEU A 634 5.71 -33.02 15.81
N ILE A 635 5.52 -31.75 15.48
CA ILE A 635 5.91 -30.60 16.31
C ILE A 635 4.63 -29.89 16.75
N LEU A 636 4.37 -29.83 18.04
CA LEU A 636 3.24 -29.14 18.65
C LEU A 636 3.75 -27.97 19.46
N PHE A 637 3.09 -26.82 19.43
CA PHE A 637 3.40 -25.71 20.32
C PHE A 637 2.23 -24.74 20.45
N GLY A 638 2.06 -24.14 21.62
CA GLY A 638 1.09 -23.07 21.84
C GLY A 638 1.59 -21.73 21.30
N ASP A 639 0.70 -20.91 20.74
CA ASP A 639 1.06 -19.61 20.18
C ASP A 639 1.18 -18.50 21.23
N HIS A 640 0.28 -18.45 22.20
CA HIS A 640 0.27 -17.49 23.31
C HIS A 640 -0.71 -17.90 24.43
N MET A 641 -0.59 -17.24 25.58
CA MET A 641 -1.57 -17.31 26.66
C MET A 641 -2.94 -16.78 26.19
N PRO A 642 -4.06 -17.37 26.62
CA PRO A 642 -5.39 -16.87 26.31
C PRO A 642 -5.70 -15.53 26.97
N TRP A 643 -6.51 -14.70 26.33
CA TRP A 643 -7.07 -13.49 26.92
C TRP A 643 -8.32 -13.80 27.73
N MET A 644 -8.34 -13.54 29.05
CA MET A 644 -9.47 -13.88 29.91
C MET A 644 -10.02 -12.69 30.68
N GLY A 645 -11.26 -12.34 30.38
CA GLY A 645 -11.96 -11.23 31.00
C GLY A 645 -11.57 -9.84 30.52
N ASN A 646 -12.21 -8.80 31.04
CA ASN A 646 -11.90 -7.42 30.67
C ASN A 646 -10.58 -6.97 31.32
N ASN A 647 -9.62 -6.56 30.54
CA ASN A 647 -8.26 -6.20 30.99
C ASN A 647 -7.61 -7.31 31.84
N GLU A 648 -7.71 -8.57 31.41
CA GLU A 648 -7.11 -9.73 32.06
C GLU A 648 -7.62 -9.93 33.51
N SER A 649 -8.90 -9.58 33.75
CA SER A 649 -9.48 -9.55 35.09
C SER A 649 -9.45 -10.93 35.77
N ALA A 650 -9.55 -12.03 35.01
CA ALA A 650 -9.47 -13.37 35.58
C ALA A 650 -8.11 -13.66 36.20
N TYR A 651 -7.02 -13.33 35.51
CA TYR A 651 -5.64 -13.50 36.06
C TYR A 651 -5.37 -12.64 37.29
N THR A 652 -5.90 -11.42 37.29
CA THR A 652 -5.82 -10.53 38.47
C THR A 652 -6.56 -11.11 39.66
N GLU A 653 -7.75 -11.69 39.44
CA GLU A 653 -8.54 -12.33 40.49
C GLU A 653 -7.86 -13.59 41.04
N LEU A 654 -7.25 -14.39 40.15
CA LEU A 654 -6.47 -15.56 40.55
C LEU A 654 -5.19 -15.21 41.34
N GLY A 655 -4.70 -13.95 41.21
CA GLY A 655 -3.46 -13.52 41.81
C GLY A 655 -2.20 -13.96 41.06
N ILE A 656 -2.35 -14.38 39.79
CA ILE A 656 -1.23 -14.78 38.94
C ILE A 656 -0.36 -13.57 38.66
N ASN A 657 0.92 -13.70 38.92
CA ASN A 657 1.92 -12.65 38.68
C ASN A 657 2.20 -12.47 37.20
N PHE A 658 1.84 -11.30 36.62
CA PHE A 658 2.17 -10.87 35.26
C PHE A 658 3.10 -9.64 35.21
N ASP A 659 3.81 -9.40 36.31
CA ASP A 659 4.81 -8.33 36.36
C ASP A 659 6.04 -8.72 35.51
N LEU A 660 6.15 -8.13 34.33
CA LEU A 660 7.23 -8.39 33.37
C LEU A 660 8.63 -7.99 33.88
N GLU A 661 8.73 -7.24 34.98
CA GLU A 661 10.01 -6.92 35.62
C GLU A 661 10.54 -8.10 36.46
N THR A 662 9.70 -9.10 36.75
CA THR A 662 10.11 -10.34 37.44
C THR A 662 10.25 -11.50 36.42
N ASP A 663 11.08 -12.49 36.77
CA ASP A 663 11.26 -13.68 35.91
C ASP A 663 9.98 -14.51 35.87
N GLU A 664 9.37 -14.74 37.01
CA GLU A 664 8.09 -15.44 37.13
C GLU A 664 7.00 -14.79 36.29
N GLY A 665 6.81 -13.45 36.40
CA GLY A 665 5.81 -12.75 35.64
C GLY A 665 6.08 -12.77 34.12
N PHE A 666 7.35 -12.72 33.72
CA PHE A 666 7.74 -12.87 32.32
C PHE A 666 7.41 -14.27 31.77
N TYR A 667 7.71 -15.33 32.51
CA TYR A 667 7.36 -16.68 32.13
C TYR A 667 5.84 -16.90 32.13
N ASN A 668 5.13 -16.44 33.16
CA ASN A 668 3.67 -16.55 33.22
C ASN A 668 2.97 -15.89 32.03
N PHE A 669 3.56 -14.80 31.52
CA PHE A 669 2.98 -14.04 30.44
C PHE A 669 3.31 -14.61 29.05
N TYR A 670 4.51 -15.17 28.84
CA TYR A 670 4.98 -15.53 27.50
C TYR A 670 5.19 -17.03 27.26
N ALA A 671 5.28 -17.86 28.31
CA ALA A 671 5.61 -19.26 28.15
C ALA A 671 4.40 -20.09 27.72
N THR A 672 4.59 -20.90 26.68
CA THR A 672 3.63 -21.89 26.18
C THR A 672 4.35 -23.22 25.91
N PRO A 673 3.69 -24.38 26.06
CA PRO A 673 4.37 -25.69 25.89
C PRO A 673 4.73 -25.95 24.43
N TYR A 674 5.85 -26.68 24.21
CA TYR A 674 6.12 -27.34 22.93
C TYR A 674 6.46 -28.81 23.12
N ILE A 675 6.17 -29.61 22.09
CA ILE A 675 6.50 -31.03 21.97
C ILE A 675 7.09 -31.30 20.60
N ILE A 676 8.17 -32.06 20.54
CA ILE A 676 8.70 -32.67 19.33
C ILE A 676 8.61 -34.21 19.52
N TRP A 677 7.65 -34.81 18.86
CA TRP A 677 7.35 -36.24 18.92
C TRP A 677 7.69 -36.92 17.59
N ALA A 678 8.09 -38.15 17.61
CA ALA A 678 8.37 -38.96 16.44
C ALA A 678 7.78 -40.36 16.59
N ASN A 679 7.24 -40.91 15.48
CA ASN A 679 6.85 -42.32 15.48
C ASN A 679 8.07 -43.24 15.40
N ASP A 680 7.89 -44.53 15.63
CA ASP A 680 8.97 -45.52 15.65
C ASP A 680 9.78 -45.58 14.35
N ALA A 681 9.13 -45.35 13.21
CA ALA A 681 9.79 -45.30 11.91
C ALA A 681 10.75 -44.09 11.78
N ALA A 682 10.32 -42.91 12.26
CA ALA A 682 11.15 -41.74 12.25
C ALA A 682 12.32 -41.82 13.24
N LYS A 683 12.08 -42.35 14.44
CA LYS A 683 13.14 -42.64 15.44
C LYS A 683 14.27 -43.49 14.84
N GLN A 684 13.88 -44.54 14.08
CA GLN A 684 14.86 -45.39 13.38
C GLN A 684 15.62 -44.68 12.27
N VAL A 685 14.94 -43.86 11.44
CA VAL A 685 15.55 -43.14 10.34
C VAL A 685 16.54 -42.08 10.83
N LEU A 686 16.19 -41.39 11.92
CA LEU A 686 16.96 -40.28 12.46
C LEU A 686 17.97 -40.69 13.53
N ASP A 687 17.92 -41.94 14.00
CA ASP A 687 18.75 -42.46 15.08
C ASP A 687 18.63 -41.61 16.35
N ASN A 688 17.40 -41.23 16.71
CA ASN A 688 17.07 -40.43 17.87
C ASN A 688 15.73 -40.85 18.46
N ASP A 689 15.66 -40.98 19.77
CA ASP A 689 14.44 -41.41 20.49
C ASP A 689 13.41 -40.29 20.64
N PHE A 690 13.76 -39.04 20.40
CA PHE A 690 12.92 -37.87 20.60
C PHE A 690 12.28 -37.78 21.96
N THR A 691 13.03 -38.10 23.00
CA THR A 691 12.57 -38.07 24.42
C THR A 691 13.49 -37.19 25.25
N GLY A 692 12.94 -36.57 26.28
CA GLY A 692 13.70 -35.76 27.24
C GLY A 692 13.16 -34.37 27.45
N GLU A 693 13.77 -33.67 28.38
CA GLU A 693 13.47 -32.28 28.69
C GLU A 693 14.28 -31.34 27.78
N GLY A 694 13.58 -30.54 26.98
CA GLY A 694 14.14 -29.49 26.13
C GLY A 694 14.28 -28.16 26.87
N PRO A 695 15.12 -27.23 26.35
CA PRO A 695 15.25 -25.91 26.94
C PRO A 695 14.00 -25.04 26.68
N ASP A 696 13.81 -24.03 27.52
CA ASP A 696 12.91 -22.93 27.18
C ASP A 696 13.52 -22.12 26.03
N ILE A 697 12.75 -21.83 24.97
CA ILE A 697 13.28 -21.27 23.73
C ILE A 697 12.36 -20.18 23.14
N GLY A 698 12.93 -19.23 22.42
CA GLY A 698 12.12 -18.36 21.57
C GLY A 698 11.49 -19.16 20.42
N THR A 699 10.23 -18.88 20.07
CA THR A 699 9.50 -19.60 19.02
C THR A 699 10.26 -19.65 17.69
N ASN A 700 11.08 -18.63 17.40
CA ASN A 700 11.95 -18.57 16.22
C ASN A 700 13.08 -19.62 16.20
N PHE A 701 13.40 -20.24 17.33
CA PHE A 701 14.45 -21.26 17.44
C PHE A 701 13.88 -22.70 17.52
N LEU A 702 12.56 -22.90 17.59
CA LEU A 702 11.97 -24.23 17.70
C LEU A 702 12.36 -25.15 16.54
N MET A 703 12.44 -24.60 15.31
CA MET A 703 12.92 -25.38 14.16
C MET A 703 14.43 -25.65 14.19
N ASN A 704 15.25 -24.81 14.84
CA ASN A 704 16.66 -25.11 15.06
C ASN A 704 16.81 -26.32 16.01
N GLU A 705 15.95 -26.38 17.04
CA GLU A 705 15.95 -27.51 17.98
C GLU A 705 15.51 -28.80 17.29
N PHE A 706 14.47 -28.77 16.46
CA PHE A 706 14.11 -29.92 15.63
C PHE A 706 15.25 -30.33 14.69
N PHE A 707 15.92 -29.38 14.01
CA PHE A 707 17.06 -29.69 13.13
C PHE A 707 18.22 -30.34 13.89
N ARG A 708 18.51 -29.88 15.11
CA ARG A 708 19.50 -30.49 15.98
C ARG A 708 19.15 -31.96 16.32
N LEU A 709 17.89 -32.23 16.68
CA LEU A 709 17.42 -33.59 17.00
C LEU A 709 17.44 -34.50 15.78
N ALA A 710 17.05 -33.99 14.61
CA ALA A 710 17.02 -34.73 13.36
C ALA A 710 18.41 -34.90 12.71
N GLY A 711 19.43 -34.18 13.20
CA GLY A 711 20.76 -34.12 12.60
C GLY A 711 20.77 -33.47 11.23
N TYR A 712 19.91 -32.46 11.02
CA TYR A 712 19.85 -31.63 9.80
C TYR A 712 20.75 -30.40 9.97
N THR A 713 21.37 -29.98 8.86
CA THR A 713 22.28 -28.84 8.86
C THR A 713 21.59 -27.58 8.33
N GLY A 714 20.85 -27.66 7.22
CA GLY A 714 20.11 -26.55 6.66
C GLY A 714 20.89 -25.60 5.75
N ASP A 715 20.28 -24.44 5.44
CA ASP A 715 20.91 -23.38 4.68
C ASP A 715 21.89 -22.54 5.52
N GLU A 716 22.52 -21.56 4.89
CA GLU A 716 23.53 -20.70 5.52
C GLU A 716 22.98 -19.94 6.73
N TYR A 717 21.71 -19.52 6.67
CA TYR A 717 21.05 -18.78 7.76
C TYR A 717 20.61 -19.71 8.90
N MET A 718 20.10 -20.90 8.57
CA MET A 718 19.72 -21.93 9.56
C MET A 718 20.94 -22.38 10.38
N GLN A 719 22.08 -22.58 9.73
CA GLN A 719 23.36 -22.89 10.40
C GLN A 719 23.83 -21.75 11.30
N TYR A 720 23.74 -20.51 10.81
CA TYR A 720 24.09 -19.35 11.62
C TYR A 720 23.16 -19.20 12.85
N THR A 721 21.84 -19.37 12.66
CA THR A 721 20.89 -19.28 13.77
C THR A 721 21.07 -20.42 14.78
N SER A 722 21.48 -21.62 14.34
CA SER A 722 21.85 -22.71 15.26
C SER A 722 23.06 -22.34 16.12
N HIS A 723 24.04 -21.64 15.56
CA HIS A 723 25.17 -21.13 16.37
C HIS A 723 24.72 -20.05 17.37
N VAL A 724 23.84 -19.11 16.98
CA VAL A 724 23.28 -18.13 17.91
C VAL A 724 22.48 -18.80 19.02
N PHE A 725 21.74 -19.87 18.69
CA PHE A 725 20.94 -20.64 19.64
C PHE A 725 21.78 -21.34 20.73
N GLU A 726 23.04 -21.68 20.45
CA GLU A 726 23.95 -22.22 21.46
C GLU A 726 24.23 -21.19 22.56
N GLU A 727 24.25 -19.89 22.27
CA GLU A 727 24.49 -18.80 23.23
C GLU A 727 23.17 -18.27 23.82
N PHE A 728 22.17 -18.02 22.95
CA PHE A 728 20.87 -17.43 23.32
C PHE A 728 19.72 -18.33 22.94
N GLN A 729 19.02 -18.90 23.91
CA GLN A 729 17.81 -19.68 23.67
C GLN A 729 16.60 -18.79 23.34
N SER A 730 16.62 -17.51 23.71
CA SER A 730 15.63 -16.51 23.26
C SER A 730 16.27 -15.11 23.17
N VAL A 731 15.94 -14.39 22.10
CA VAL A 731 16.21 -12.94 21.93
C VAL A 731 14.86 -12.26 21.78
N HIS A 732 14.21 -11.94 22.91
CA HIS A 732 12.84 -11.48 22.92
C HIS A 732 12.72 -10.00 22.48
N ASN A 733 11.56 -9.63 21.90
CA ASN A 733 11.29 -8.27 21.40
C ASN A 733 11.23 -7.19 22.51
N THR A 734 11.07 -7.59 23.77
CA THR A 734 11.19 -6.70 24.95
C THR A 734 12.63 -6.28 25.26
N GLY A 735 13.61 -6.89 24.59
CA GLY A 735 15.05 -6.71 24.87
C GLY A 735 15.59 -7.65 25.95
N ILE A 736 14.74 -8.53 26.50
CA ILE A 736 15.16 -9.59 27.43
C ILE A 736 15.68 -10.77 26.61
N CYS A 737 16.82 -11.33 27.02
CA CYS A 737 17.41 -12.51 26.40
C CYS A 737 17.46 -13.66 27.39
N LEU A 738 17.20 -14.87 26.91
CA LEU A 738 17.43 -16.11 27.68
C LEU A 738 18.74 -16.75 27.23
N SER A 739 19.62 -17.00 28.17
CA SER A 739 20.90 -17.69 27.97
C SER A 739 21.16 -18.62 29.15
N ASP A 740 21.44 -19.89 28.88
CA ASP A 740 21.67 -20.94 29.89
C ASP A 740 20.58 -20.99 30.99
N GLY A 741 19.31 -20.82 30.62
CA GLY A 741 18.16 -20.83 31.53
C GLY A 741 18.02 -19.58 32.41
N VAL A 742 18.77 -18.51 32.15
CA VAL A 742 18.75 -17.25 32.90
C VAL A 742 18.22 -16.12 32.01
N LEU A 743 17.24 -15.37 32.51
CA LEU A 743 16.70 -14.18 31.84
C LEU A 743 17.59 -12.95 32.10
N TYR A 744 18.22 -12.43 31.06
CA TYR A 744 19.06 -11.23 31.12
C TYR A 744 18.27 -10.01 30.64
N ARG A 745 18.00 -9.08 31.57
CA ARG A 745 17.43 -7.76 31.29
C ARG A 745 18.48 -6.71 30.94
N THR A 746 19.74 -7.00 31.24
CA THR A 746 20.88 -6.17 30.88
C THR A 746 21.99 -7.09 30.39
N LEU A 747 22.38 -6.91 29.15
CA LEU A 747 23.45 -7.69 28.52
C LEU A 747 24.82 -7.03 28.73
N SER A 748 25.87 -7.82 28.77
CA SER A 748 27.25 -7.35 28.67
C SER A 748 27.51 -6.69 27.30
N GLU A 749 28.60 -5.93 27.16
CA GLU A 749 28.94 -5.30 25.85
C GLU A 749 29.15 -6.36 24.75
N GLU A 750 29.70 -7.53 25.08
CA GLU A 750 29.92 -8.66 24.18
C GLU A 750 28.57 -9.25 23.71
N GLN A 751 27.72 -9.58 24.66
CA GLN A 751 26.35 -10.09 24.37
C GLN A 751 25.52 -9.08 23.59
N GLN A 752 25.60 -7.78 23.88
CA GLN A 752 24.94 -6.74 23.11
C GLN A 752 25.40 -6.74 21.64
N GLN A 753 26.71 -6.94 21.42
CA GLN A 753 27.29 -7.00 20.09
C GLN A 753 26.78 -8.24 19.31
N GLU A 754 26.70 -9.40 19.97
CA GLU A 754 26.20 -10.64 19.36
C GLU A 754 24.73 -10.53 18.97
N VAL A 755 23.89 -10.02 19.87
CA VAL A 755 22.47 -9.74 19.55
C VAL A 755 22.35 -8.75 18.39
N GLN A 756 23.19 -7.71 18.36
CA GLN A 756 23.19 -6.73 17.28
C GLN A 756 23.65 -7.37 15.95
N ASP A 757 24.65 -8.24 15.98
CA ASP A 757 25.11 -8.96 14.80
C ASP A 757 24.02 -9.94 14.30
N PHE A 758 23.33 -10.61 15.21
CA PHE A 758 22.16 -11.44 14.88
C PHE A 758 21.07 -10.64 14.15
N LEU A 759 20.67 -9.47 14.67
CA LEU A 759 19.69 -8.61 14.03
C LEU A 759 20.16 -8.09 12.66
N ASN A 760 21.45 -7.77 12.52
CA ASN A 760 22.05 -7.35 11.26
C ASN A 760 22.02 -8.46 10.20
N ILE A 761 22.29 -9.69 10.60
CA ILE A 761 22.30 -10.86 9.72
C ILE A 761 20.89 -11.25 9.31
N GLN A 762 19.93 -11.22 10.23
CA GLN A 762 18.50 -11.38 9.89
C GLN A 762 18.06 -10.38 8.81
N TYR A 763 18.39 -9.09 9.00
CA TYR A 763 18.06 -8.05 8.05
C TYR A 763 18.70 -8.28 6.68
N TYR A 764 19.98 -8.64 6.67
CA TYR A 764 20.70 -8.95 5.43
C TYR A 764 20.07 -10.13 4.71
N TRP A 765 19.82 -11.25 5.40
CA TRP A 765 19.31 -12.48 4.82
C TRP A 765 17.93 -12.31 4.21
N ARG A 766 16.95 -11.81 4.96
CA ARG A 766 15.60 -11.57 4.45
C ARG A 766 15.54 -10.59 3.29
N LYS A 767 16.48 -9.64 3.21
CA LYS A 767 16.54 -8.66 2.12
C LYS A 767 17.13 -9.23 0.84
N HIS A 768 18.07 -10.15 0.94
CA HIS A 768 18.81 -10.73 -0.17
C HIS A 768 18.37 -12.17 -0.50
N PHE A 769 17.39 -12.69 0.23
CA PHE A 769 16.85 -14.01 -0.02
C PHE A 769 16.37 -14.15 -1.47
N SER A 770 16.78 -15.21 -2.12
CA SER A 770 16.33 -15.63 -3.45
C SER A 770 16.11 -17.14 -3.47
N ARG A 771 15.03 -17.58 -4.08
CA ARG A 771 14.74 -19.01 -4.29
C ARG A 771 15.86 -19.65 -5.10
N ARG A 772 16.19 -20.87 -4.80
CA ARG A 772 17.14 -21.70 -5.54
C ARG A 772 16.47 -22.49 -6.66
#